data_32a4f322a0f4e03ec3763c1875baf81c
#
_entry.id   32a4f322a0f4e03ec3763c1875baf81c
#
_cell.length_a   1.000
_cell.length_b   1.000
_cell.length_c   1.000
_cell.angle_alpha   90.00
_cell.angle_beta   90.00
_cell.angle_gamma   90.00
#
_symmetry.space_group_name_H-M   'P 1'
#
loop_
_entity.id
_entity.type
_entity.pdbx_description
1 polymer ?
#
loop_
_entity_poly.entity_id
_entity_poly.type
_entity_poly.pdbx_seq_one_letter_code
_entity_poly.pdbx_strand_id
1 'polypeptide(L)'
;MKTRYSVLSVAMMTAFYAQYAQADLREQCLLGVPHFQGEEIQGDQTLLPVEIEADSAVINQPKDATYTGDVAIKQGNRSILADEVRVEQNGEQSRRAFLKGKYQYQDNLIQAQGRDAAMDLSAETADLQNTEFQLVGRQGRGTAESGSFSKNKRILKNASFTACLPDDNAWSIEGNEMIQHVDEEYAEIWHARFKVLGMPVFYSPYLQFPIGDRRRSGLLIPSFSRSSKDGFTYSQPFYWNIAPNMDATITPTYYSRRGWQISPEYRYLTQLGEGIIAGEYMGKDRLDEYKPDDNDRKRYLMHWRHNMSFLTDWRLYVDYTKVSDKRYFSDFDSEYGSSTDGYATQQFKLGYYQPNYNLSISGKKFQTFDELDVGPYRVLPQIDFNYYKDNLVKGSNFKLFAQAARFENDSPLMPKAWRFHVEPTLNFPFANRYGSLNFETKLYATHYIQEKGNSNRAGEIDKNVTRVIPQVKIDLQTVLEADKQLFKGFNQTFEPRVQYVYRPYKDQSNIGSSLNRSVSFGYDSTLLQQDFYSFFNDRSFSGLDRIGSANRLTAGGTTRFYSDKTGAEVFNFSAGQMYYLSPSKISDDFRTTGRSSSWALESNWKFHRKWNWHGAYQYDTRLNQTSLANTSLQYKPSQDKLVQLNYRFASKDYINQNLRSNAYGQDIKQVGAVVGWELTDRIAFMASHYHDIALKKPVESQFSMNYNTCCWSANVYVARKLTATPIGAPDTIKDLYYDNKFGVNFELRFGTNYSSGVRKMLKKGLIPYTEQYGIN
;
A
#
# COMPACT_ATOMS: atom_id res chain seq x y z
N MET A 1 -35.67 -23.71 20.24
CA MET A 1 -34.28 -23.26 20.19
C MET A 1 -33.37 -24.43 19.80
N LYS A 2 -33.44 -24.86 18.56
CA LYS A 2 -32.62 -25.96 18.01
C LYS A 2 -32.34 -25.65 16.53
N THR A 3 -31.08 -25.90 16.10
CA THR A 3 -30.61 -26.05 14.72
C THR A 3 -30.52 -24.80 13.85
N ARG A 4 -29.43 -24.03 14.00
CA ARG A 4 -28.87 -23.19 12.93
C ARG A 4 -27.32 -23.19 12.86
N TYR A 5 -26.67 -24.19 13.45
CA TYR A 5 -25.19 -24.26 13.47
C TYR A 5 -24.57 -25.32 12.55
N SER A 6 -25.37 -26.05 11.74
CA SER A 6 -24.86 -27.21 11.02
C SER A 6 -24.36 -26.94 9.59
N VAL A 7 -24.68 -25.83 8.96
CA VAL A 7 -24.28 -25.58 7.55
C VAL A 7 -22.90 -24.95 7.45
N LEU A 8 -22.52 -24.07 8.38
CA LEU A 8 -21.19 -23.45 8.37
C LEU A 8 -20.06 -24.43 8.77
N SER A 9 -20.33 -25.35 9.67
CA SER A 9 -19.35 -26.36 10.12
C SER A 9 -19.07 -27.43 9.06
N VAL A 10 -20.06 -27.81 8.25
CA VAL A 10 -19.86 -28.77 7.15
C VAL A 10 -19.12 -28.13 5.99
N ALA A 11 -19.39 -26.87 5.65
CA ALA A 11 -18.65 -26.14 4.63
C ALA A 11 -17.19 -25.90 5.00
N MET A 12 -16.87 -25.72 6.29
CA MET A 12 -15.47 -25.63 6.74
C MET A 12 -14.72 -26.98 6.69
N MET A 13 -15.38 -28.10 6.96
CA MET A 13 -14.72 -29.42 6.94
C MET A 13 -14.46 -29.92 5.52
N THR A 14 -15.30 -29.63 4.54
CA THR A 14 -15.08 -30.06 3.15
C THR A 14 -13.99 -29.26 2.44
N ALA A 15 -13.68 -28.02 2.87
CA ALA A 15 -12.59 -27.22 2.33
C ALA A 15 -11.18 -27.73 2.71
N PHE A 16 -11.06 -28.61 3.71
CA PHE A 16 -9.76 -29.14 4.17
C PHE A 16 -9.25 -30.34 3.37
N TYR A 17 -10.04 -30.96 2.52
CA TYR A 17 -9.67 -32.23 1.86
C TYR A 17 -9.28 -32.13 0.38
N ALA A 18 -9.34 -30.98 -0.25
CA ALA A 18 -8.96 -30.82 -1.66
C ALA A 18 -7.54 -30.27 -1.81
N GLN A 19 -6.52 -31.05 -1.46
CA GLN A 19 -5.15 -30.81 -1.94
C GLN A 19 -4.89 -31.66 -3.19
N TYR A 20 -5.48 -31.28 -4.31
CA TYR A 20 -4.96 -31.67 -5.61
C TYR A 20 -4.02 -30.56 -6.09
N ALA A 21 -2.82 -30.95 -6.55
CA ALA A 21 -1.96 -30.06 -7.29
C ALA A 21 -2.67 -29.69 -8.60
N GLN A 22 -3.43 -28.60 -8.59
CA GLN A 22 -3.97 -28.01 -9.81
C GLN A 22 -2.89 -27.06 -10.37
N ALA A 23 -2.68 -27.13 -11.68
CA ALA A 23 -1.83 -26.18 -12.39
C ALA A 23 -2.33 -24.76 -12.11
N ASP A 24 -1.43 -23.79 -11.94
CA ASP A 24 -1.79 -22.36 -11.74
C ASP A 24 -2.73 -21.93 -12.88
N LEU A 25 -3.71 -21.07 -12.59
CA LEU A 25 -4.66 -20.53 -13.56
C LEU A 25 -3.94 -20.00 -14.82
N ARG A 26 -2.76 -19.44 -14.66
CA ARG A 26 -1.90 -19.00 -15.76
C ARG A 26 -1.54 -20.15 -16.72
N GLU A 27 -1.09 -21.27 -16.20
CA GLU A 27 -0.73 -22.45 -16.99
C GLU A 27 -1.97 -23.01 -17.70
N GLN A 28 -3.10 -23.09 -16.98
CA GLN A 28 -4.37 -23.53 -17.57
C GLN A 28 -4.81 -22.63 -18.73
N CYS A 29 -4.63 -21.32 -18.60
CA CYS A 29 -5.03 -20.34 -19.62
C CYS A 29 -4.14 -20.34 -20.87
N LEU A 30 -2.94 -20.88 -20.78
CA LEU A 30 -2.00 -20.99 -21.89
C LEU A 30 -2.07 -22.33 -22.64
N LEU A 31 -2.76 -23.34 -22.08
CA LEU A 31 -2.85 -24.68 -22.66
C LEU A 31 -3.46 -24.74 -24.07
N GLY A 32 -4.31 -23.77 -24.44
CA GLY A 32 -4.94 -23.67 -25.76
C GLY A 32 -4.35 -22.61 -26.67
N VAL A 33 -3.22 -22.00 -26.28
CA VAL A 33 -2.59 -20.93 -27.05
C VAL A 33 -1.47 -21.52 -27.92
N PRO A 34 -1.44 -21.21 -29.22
CA PRO A 34 -0.35 -21.67 -30.10
C PRO A 34 0.98 -21.08 -29.65
N HIS A 35 2.02 -21.89 -29.66
CA HIS A 35 3.38 -21.49 -29.36
C HIS A 35 4.21 -21.53 -30.63
N PHE A 36 5.10 -20.56 -30.79
CA PHE A 36 6.08 -20.60 -31.87
C PHE A 36 7.03 -21.78 -31.67
N GLN A 37 7.14 -22.66 -32.68
CA GLN A 37 8.01 -23.82 -32.66
C GLN A 37 9.31 -23.51 -33.40
N GLY A 38 10.38 -23.32 -32.69
CA GLY A 38 11.71 -23.04 -33.22
C GLY A 38 12.42 -21.88 -32.54
N GLU A 39 13.66 -21.64 -32.93
CA GLU A 39 14.41 -20.47 -32.50
C GLU A 39 13.95 -19.27 -33.34
N GLU A 40 13.66 -18.16 -32.65
CA GLU A 40 13.25 -16.92 -33.31
C GLU A 40 14.43 -16.31 -34.09
N ILE A 41 14.32 -16.23 -35.37
CA ILE A 41 15.33 -15.62 -36.23
C ILE A 41 15.15 -14.11 -36.18
N GLN A 42 16.18 -13.41 -35.75
CA GLN A 42 16.20 -11.94 -35.71
C GLN A 42 16.90 -11.37 -36.94
N GLY A 43 16.43 -10.22 -37.44
CA GLY A 43 16.98 -9.53 -38.58
C GLY A 43 16.07 -9.55 -39.83
N ASP A 44 16.63 -9.20 -40.97
CA ASP A 44 15.88 -9.15 -42.23
C ASP A 44 15.64 -10.54 -42.80
N GLN A 45 14.42 -11.03 -42.66
CA GLN A 45 14.04 -12.38 -43.08
C GLN A 45 13.81 -12.50 -44.59
N THR A 46 13.75 -11.38 -45.34
CA THR A 46 13.59 -11.40 -46.81
C THR A 46 14.81 -11.95 -47.52
N LEU A 47 15.97 -11.90 -46.86
CA LEU A 47 17.23 -12.43 -47.36
C LEU A 47 17.35 -13.96 -47.22
N LEU A 48 16.44 -14.57 -46.47
CA LEU A 48 16.43 -16.01 -46.28
C LEU A 48 15.78 -16.74 -47.43
N PRO A 49 16.23 -17.97 -47.78
CA PRO A 49 15.62 -18.76 -48.86
C PRO A 49 14.16 -19.10 -48.53
N VAL A 50 13.34 -19.16 -49.55
CA VAL A 50 11.96 -19.67 -49.46
C VAL A 50 12.01 -21.16 -49.78
N GLU A 51 11.59 -21.97 -48.84
CA GLU A 51 11.46 -23.43 -48.99
C GLU A 51 10.00 -23.74 -49.32
N ILE A 52 9.76 -24.57 -50.36
CA ILE A 52 8.41 -24.98 -50.75
C ILE A 52 8.39 -26.50 -50.89
N GLU A 53 7.47 -27.14 -50.19
CA GLU A 53 7.18 -28.56 -50.24
C GLU A 53 5.73 -28.74 -50.77
N ALA A 54 5.49 -29.69 -51.68
CA ALA A 54 4.16 -29.97 -52.20
C ALA A 54 4.11 -31.35 -52.84
N ASP A 55 2.93 -31.95 -52.92
CA ASP A 55 2.75 -33.26 -53.58
C ASP A 55 3.05 -33.22 -55.09
N SER A 56 2.69 -32.08 -55.75
CA SER A 56 2.99 -31.89 -57.15
C SER A 56 3.24 -30.42 -57.48
N ALA A 57 4.05 -30.19 -58.53
CA ALA A 57 4.40 -28.87 -59.02
C ALA A 57 4.36 -28.81 -60.56
N VAL A 58 3.70 -27.79 -61.09
CA VAL A 58 3.73 -27.43 -62.51
C VAL A 58 4.47 -26.11 -62.64
N ILE A 59 5.65 -26.13 -63.28
CA ILE A 59 6.55 -24.96 -63.34
C ILE A 59 6.64 -24.51 -64.81
N ASN A 60 6.22 -23.27 -65.06
CA ASN A 60 6.30 -22.59 -66.37
C ASN A 60 7.35 -21.46 -66.31
N GLN A 61 8.63 -21.83 -66.38
CA GLN A 61 9.70 -20.84 -66.36
C GLN A 61 9.67 -19.85 -67.50
N PRO A 62 9.92 -18.55 -67.26
CA PRO A 62 10.23 -17.89 -66.01
C PRO A 62 9.01 -17.24 -65.34
N LYS A 63 7.75 -17.54 -65.71
CA LYS A 63 6.59 -16.73 -65.36
C LYS A 63 5.82 -17.18 -64.10
N ASP A 64 5.53 -18.49 -64.00
CA ASP A 64 4.70 -18.97 -62.89
C ASP A 64 5.03 -20.43 -62.52
N ALA A 65 4.70 -20.77 -61.30
CA ALA A 65 4.72 -22.11 -60.75
C ALA A 65 3.45 -22.36 -59.94
N THR A 66 2.81 -23.50 -60.14
CA THR A 66 1.63 -23.90 -59.34
C THR A 66 1.98 -25.18 -58.61
N TYR A 67 1.83 -25.12 -57.29
CA TYR A 67 2.03 -26.20 -56.33
C TYR A 67 0.66 -26.68 -55.87
N THR A 68 0.44 -27.98 -55.80
CA THR A 68 -0.84 -28.56 -55.37
C THR A 68 -0.61 -29.74 -54.45
N GLY A 69 -1.50 -29.92 -53.44
CA GLY A 69 -1.49 -30.96 -52.45
C GLY A 69 -0.56 -30.62 -51.26
N ASP A 70 -1.14 -30.39 -50.13
CA ASP A 70 -0.46 -30.10 -48.83
C ASP A 70 0.75 -29.17 -48.97
N VAL A 71 0.57 -28.04 -49.68
CA VAL A 71 1.65 -27.10 -49.96
C VAL A 71 2.11 -26.40 -48.71
N ALA A 72 3.39 -26.61 -48.36
CA ALA A 72 4.04 -25.91 -47.24
C ALA A 72 5.10 -24.93 -47.76
N ILE A 73 4.98 -23.65 -47.38
CA ILE A 73 5.98 -22.61 -47.66
C ILE A 73 6.57 -22.12 -46.37
N LYS A 74 7.90 -22.08 -46.26
CA LYS A 74 8.62 -21.59 -45.10
C LYS A 74 9.66 -20.54 -45.49
N GLN A 75 9.68 -19.41 -44.76
CA GLN A 75 10.71 -18.38 -44.87
C GLN A 75 10.95 -17.74 -43.49
N GLY A 76 12.11 -17.99 -42.91
CA GLY A 76 12.43 -17.48 -41.59
C GLY A 76 11.43 -17.92 -40.50
N ASN A 77 10.80 -16.97 -39.87
CA ASN A 77 9.78 -17.23 -38.82
C ASN A 77 8.36 -17.43 -39.38
N ARG A 78 8.20 -17.39 -40.69
CA ARG A 78 6.91 -17.50 -41.36
C ARG A 78 6.72 -18.89 -41.95
N SER A 79 5.53 -19.44 -41.75
CA SER A 79 5.10 -20.69 -42.37
C SER A 79 3.69 -20.56 -42.93
N ILE A 80 3.45 -21.14 -44.08
CA ILE A 80 2.17 -21.14 -44.80
C ILE A 80 1.87 -22.58 -45.17
N LEU A 81 0.68 -23.04 -44.87
CA LEU A 81 0.11 -24.29 -45.39
C LEU A 81 -1.10 -23.94 -46.22
N ALA A 82 -1.24 -24.55 -47.42
CA ALA A 82 -2.37 -24.30 -48.32
C ALA A 82 -2.68 -25.50 -49.21
N ASP A 83 -3.92 -25.58 -49.69
CA ASP A 83 -4.33 -26.65 -50.62
C ASP A 83 -3.67 -26.51 -52.00
N GLU A 84 -3.59 -25.26 -52.52
CA GLU A 84 -2.97 -24.92 -53.79
C GLU A 84 -2.28 -23.56 -53.67
N VAL A 85 -1.06 -23.43 -54.20
CA VAL A 85 -0.32 -22.17 -54.26
C VAL A 85 0.21 -21.93 -55.65
N ARG A 86 -0.18 -20.81 -56.24
CA ARG A 86 0.36 -20.30 -57.48
C ARG A 86 1.31 -19.15 -57.22
N VAL A 87 2.57 -19.33 -57.59
CA VAL A 87 3.62 -18.30 -57.44
C VAL A 87 3.82 -17.67 -58.84
N GLU A 88 3.66 -16.36 -58.93
CA GLU A 88 3.93 -15.59 -60.14
C GLU A 88 5.20 -14.75 -59.94
N GLN A 89 6.10 -14.80 -60.89
CA GLN A 89 7.31 -14.01 -60.90
C GLN A 89 7.24 -12.95 -62.02
N ASN A 90 7.09 -11.70 -61.63
CA ASN A 90 7.09 -10.56 -62.54
C ASN A 90 8.44 -9.80 -62.46
N GLY A 91 9.44 -10.23 -63.26
CA GLY A 91 10.80 -9.67 -63.20
C GLY A 91 11.65 -10.29 -62.09
N GLU A 92 12.86 -9.73 -61.88
CA GLU A 92 13.81 -10.28 -60.91
C GLU A 92 13.44 -9.95 -59.42
N GLN A 93 12.55 -9.00 -59.19
CA GLN A 93 12.29 -8.46 -57.85
C GLN A 93 10.85 -8.59 -57.35
N SER A 94 9.89 -9.11 -58.10
CA SER A 94 8.50 -9.24 -57.67
C SER A 94 8.02 -10.68 -57.70
N ARG A 95 7.76 -11.27 -56.56
CA ARG A 95 7.21 -12.62 -56.37
C ARG A 95 5.89 -12.54 -55.65
N ARG A 96 4.79 -12.94 -56.28
CA ARG A 96 3.46 -13.02 -55.69
C ARG A 96 3.00 -14.45 -55.57
N ALA A 97 2.49 -14.83 -54.40
CA ALA A 97 1.87 -16.12 -54.14
C ALA A 97 0.36 -15.94 -53.97
N PHE A 98 -0.42 -16.69 -54.72
CA PHE A 98 -1.87 -16.77 -54.60
C PHE A 98 -2.22 -18.13 -54.03
N LEU A 99 -2.82 -18.12 -52.84
CA LEU A 99 -3.28 -19.30 -52.11
C LEU A 99 -4.75 -19.48 -52.45
N LYS A 100 -5.12 -20.68 -52.86
CA LYS A 100 -6.49 -21.02 -53.22
C LYS A 100 -6.96 -22.18 -52.37
N GLY A 101 -8.19 -22.10 -51.86
CA GLY A 101 -8.73 -23.06 -50.92
C GLY A 101 -8.40 -22.67 -49.47
N LYS A 102 -8.25 -23.65 -48.62
CA LYS A 102 -7.91 -23.40 -47.19
C LYS A 102 -6.44 -23.03 -47.05
N TYR A 103 -6.16 -22.04 -46.21
CA TYR A 103 -4.78 -21.70 -45.85
C TYR A 103 -4.63 -21.60 -44.33
N GLN A 104 -3.44 -21.84 -43.84
CA GLN A 104 -2.98 -21.54 -42.49
C GLN A 104 -1.65 -20.78 -42.60
N TYR A 105 -1.61 -19.60 -42.00
CA TYR A 105 -0.43 -18.75 -41.88
C TYR A 105 0.01 -18.72 -40.41
N GLN A 106 1.28 -18.78 -40.14
CA GLN A 106 1.83 -18.59 -38.78
C GLN A 106 3.15 -17.83 -38.86
N ASP A 107 3.29 -16.86 -37.94
CA ASP A 107 4.58 -16.25 -37.59
C ASP A 107 4.79 -16.30 -36.06
N ASN A 108 5.82 -15.62 -35.54
CA ASN A 108 6.10 -15.57 -34.09
C ASN A 108 5.06 -14.75 -33.29
N LEU A 109 4.15 -14.04 -33.93
CA LEU A 109 3.17 -13.15 -33.26
C LEU A 109 1.72 -13.60 -33.45
N ILE A 110 1.40 -14.22 -34.60
CA ILE A 110 0.02 -14.54 -34.99
C ILE A 110 -0.04 -15.83 -35.77
N GLN A 111 -1.11 -16.59 -35.55
CA GLN A 111 -1.56 -17.67 -36.40
C GLN A 111 -2.88 -17.24 -37.02
N ALA A 112 -3.02 -17.36 -38.32
CA ALA A 112 -4.23 -17.02 -39.07
C ALA A 112 -4.63 -18.17 -39.99
N GLN A 113 -5.92 -18.42 -40.11
CA GLN A 113 -6.48 -19.43 -41.02
C GLN A 113 -7.69 -18.84 -41.75
N GLY A 114 -7.90 -19.29 -42.96
CA GLY A 114 -9.00 -18.77 -43.76
C GLY A 114 -9.12 -19.47 -45.11
N ARG A 115 -9.75 -18.77 -46.06
CA ARG A 115 -9.88 -19.23 -47.46
C ARG A 115 -9.42 -18.11 -48.38
N ASP A 116 -8.60 -18.49 -49.35
CA ASP A 116 -8.05 -17.63 -50.38
C ASP A 116 -7.24 -16.44 -49.85
N ALA A 117 -5.99 -16.39 -50.21
CA ALA A 117 -5.09 -15.32 -49.83
C ALA A 117 -4.15 -14.93 -50.98
N ALA A 118 -3.71 -13.69 -50.99
CA ALA A 118 -2.67 -13.20 -51.90
C ALA A 118 -1.52 -12.64 -51.07
N MET A 119 -0.29 -13.02 -51.39
CA MET A 119 0.92 -12.58 -50.71
C MET A 119 1.93 -12.04 -51.68
N ASP A 120 2.54 -10.92 -51.38
CA ASP A 120 3.72 -10.42 -52.05
C ASP A 120 4.94 -10.72 -51.19
N LEU A 121 5.68 -11.76 -51.60
CA LEU A 121 6.84 -12.26 -50.87
C LEU A 121 8.02 -11.27 -50.89
N SER A 122 8.03 -10.37 -51.87
CA SER A 122 9.06 -9.35 -52.01
C SER A 122 8.77 -8.09 -51.21
N ALA A 123 7.48 -7.69 -51.14
CA ALA A 123 7.01 -6.53 -50.38
C ALA A 123 6.63 -6.87 -48.93
N GLU A 124 6.69 -8.14 -48.52
CA GLU A 124 6.26 -8.62 -47.19
C GLU A 124 4.81 -8.27 -46.87
N THR A 125 3.91 -8.32 -47.86
CA THR A 125 2.49 -8.05 -47.61
C THR A 125 1.66 -9.31 -47.88
N ALA A 126 0.56 -9.44 -47.13
CA ALA A 126 -0.41 -10.50 -47.30
C ALA A 126 -1.83 -9.94 -47.20
N ASP A 127 -2.66 -10.26 -48.18
CA ASP A 127 -4.09 -9.97 -48.18
C ASP A 127 -4.87 -11.27 -47.97
N LEU A 128 -5.59 -11.32 -46.87
CA LEU A 128 -6.28 -12.50 -46.35
C LEU A 128 -7.79 -12.28 -46.39
N GLN A 129 -8.56 -13.33 -46.72
CA GLN A 129 -10.02 -13.26 -46.77
C GLN A 129 -10.62 -14.25 -45.75
N ASN A 130 -11.75 -13.87 -45.16
CA ASN A 130 -12.50 -14.67 -44.18
C ASN A 130 -11.58 -15.34 -43.14
N THR A 131 -10.83 -14.51 -42.44
CA THR A 131 -9.72 -14.91 -41.59
C THR A 131 -10.17 -15.09 -40.15
N GLU A 132 -9.82 -16.22 -39.59
CA GLU A 132 -9.76 -16.42 -38.14
C GLU A 132 -8.32 -16.30 -37.69
N PHE A 133 -8.07 -15.57 -36.61
CA PHE A 133 -6.69 -15.38 -36.11
C PHE A 133 -6.59 -15.61 -34.62
N GLN A 134 -5.40 -16.04 -34.21
CA GLN A 134 -5.02 -16.20 -32.78
C GLN A 134 -3.60 -15.71 -32.59
N LEU A 135 -3.37 -15.04 -31.43
CA LEU A 135 -2.04 -14.58 -31.05
C LEU A 135 -1.19 -15.76 -30.60
N VAL A 136 0.09 -15.74 -30.95
CA VAL A 136 1.08 -16.76 -30.54
C VAL A 136 1.69 -16.39 -29.21
N GLY A 137 1.82 -17.38 -28.31
CA GLY A 137 2.43 -17.21 -26.99
C GLY A 137 1.60 -16.43 -25.96
N ARG A 138 0.41 -15.93 -26.35
CA ARG A 138 -0.50 -15.19 -25.47
C ARG A 138 -1.95 -15.33 -25.90
N GLN A 139 -2.84 -15.08 -24.96
CA GLN A 139 -4.27 -15.08 -25.28
C GLN A 139 -4.65 -13.91 -26.19
N GLY A 140 -5.52 -14.18 -27.12
CA GLY A 140 -6.09 -13.21 -28.03
C GLY A 140 -6.47 -13.89 -29.34
N ARG A 141 -7.73 -13.82 -29.72
CA ARG A 141 -8.29 -14.40 -30.93
C ARG A 141 -9.36 -13.51 -31.54
N GLY A 142 -9.65 -13.71 -32.76
CA GLY A 142 -10.68 -12.96 -33.43
C GLY A 142 -10.96 -13.46 -34.85
N THR A 143 -11.88 -12.77 -35.48
CA THR A 143 -12.27 -13.00 -36.88
C THR A 143 -12.19 -11.70 -37.66
N ALA A 144 -11.97 -11.76 -38.96
CA ALA A 144 -12.02 -10.61 -39.86
C ALA A 144 -12.59 -11.04 -41.20
N GLU A 145 -13.39 -10.18 -41.83
CA GLU A 145 -13.87 -10.38 -43.22
C GLU A 145 -12.68 -10.30 -44.17
N SER A 146 -11.79 -9.35 -43.98
CA SER A 146 -10.54 -9.27 -44.72
C SER A 146 -9.42 -8.71 -43.85
N GLY A 147 -8.18 -9.12 -44.13
CA GLY A 147 -6.98 -8.66 -43.45
C GLY A 147 -5.89 -8.29 -44.46
N SER A 148 -5.20 -7.17 -44.22
CA SER A 148 -4.00 -6.78 -44.95
C SER A 148 -2.85 -6.66 -43.98
N PHE A 149 -1.87 -7.53 -44.12
CA PHE A 149 -0.71 -7.64 -43.23
C PHE A 149 0.52 -7.11 -43.94
N SER A 150 1.26 -6.25 -43.25
CA SER A 150 2.57 -5.77 -43.68
C SER A 150 3.54 -5.85 -42.50
N LYS A 151 4.83 -5.61 -42.75
CA LYS A 151 5.88 -5.68 -41.76
C LYS A 151 5.53 -4.92 -40.44
N ASN A 152 5.06 -3.68 -40.56
CA ASN A 152 4.85 -2.77 -39.46
C ASN A 152 3.38 -2.56 -39.11
N LYS A 153 2.45 -3.03 -39.93
CA LYS A 153 1.02 -2.73 -39.80
C LYS A 153 0.15 -3.91 -40.24
N ARG A 154 -0.86 -4.22 -39.44
CA ARG A 154 -1.89 -5.21 -39.75
C ARG A 154 -3.25 -4.54 -39.69
N ILE A 155 -3.99 -4.58 -40.78
CA ILE A 155 -5.32 -3.98 -40.92
C ILE A 155 -6.32 -5.11 -41.08
N LEU A 156 -7.31 -5.15 -40.18
CA LEU A 156 -8.40 -6.11 -40.24
C LEU A 156 -9.72 -5.34 -40.39
N LYS A 157 -10.53 -5.71 -41.39
CA LYS A 157 -11.83 -5.08 -41.64
C LYS A 157 -12.97 -5.96 -41.14
N ASN A 158 -14.02 -5.32 -40.63
CA ASN A 158 -15.16 -5.98 -39.98
C ASN A 158 -14.71 -7.08 -39.02
N ALA A 159 -13.86 -6.69 -38.09
CA ALA A 159 -13.12 -7.62 -37.24
C ALA A 159 -13.67 -7.70 -35.84
N SER A 160 -13.46 -8.84 -35.24
CA SER A 160 -13.70 -9.09 -33.81
C SER A 160 -12.41 -9.45 -33.10
N PHE A 161 -12.33 -9.15 -31.81
CA PHE A 161 -11.22 -9.52 -30.93
C PHE A 161 -11.72 -9.88 -29.55
N THR A 162 -11.16 -10.93 -28.94
CA THR A 162 -11.33 -11.29 -27.53
C THR A 162 -10.05 -11.94 -27.02
N ALA A 163 -9.75 -11.76 -25.72
CA ALA A 163 -8.70 -12.53 -25.04
C ALA A 163 -9.25 -13.79 -24.36
N CYS A 164 -10.53 -14.09 -24.51
CA CYS A 164 -11.16 -15.27 -23.92
C CYS A 164 -10.78 -16.54 -24.70
N LEU A 165 -10.75 -17.68 -24.00
CA LEU A 165 -10.55 -19.00 -24.63
C LEU A 165 -11.69 -19.31 -25.63
N PRO A 166 -11.48 -20.27 -26.56
CA PRO A 166 -12.50 -20.58 -27.60
C PRO A 166 -13.90 -20.87 -27.04
N ASP A 167 -13.99 -21.49 -25.86
CA ASP A 167 -15.24 -21.86 -25.21
C ASP A 167 -15.83 -20.76 -24.30
N ASP A 168 -15.13 -19.64 -24.16
CA ASP A 168 -15.54 -18.51 -23.33
C ASP A 168 -15.82 -17.27 -24.19
N ASN A 169 -17.08 -16.87 -24.28
CA ASN A 169 -17.52 -15.68 -25.01
C ASN A 169 -17.98 -14.57 -24.05
N ALA A 170 -17.35 -14.46 -22.89
CA ALA A 170 -17.74 -13.48 -21.88
C ALA A 170 -17.67 -12.04 -22.41
N TRP A 171 -16.67 -11.71 -23.20
CA TRP A 171 -16.60 -10.40 -23.86
C TRP A 171 -15.91 -10.46 -25.23
N SER A 172 -16.26 -9.53 -26.09
CA SER A 172 -15.57 -9.26 -27.35
C SER A 172 -15.63 -7.78 -27.72
N ILE A 173 -14.69 -7.35 -28.52
CA ILE A 173 -14.68 -6.03 -29.16
C ILE A 173 -14.84 -6.27 -30.66
N GLU A 174 -15.81 -5.60 -31.28
CA GLU A 174 -15.98 -5.58 -32.75
C GLU A 174 -15.66 -4.19 -33.26
N GLY A 175 -15.07 -4.12 -34.45
CA GLY A 175 -14.77 -2.86 -35.11
C GLY A 175 -14.93 -2.98 -36.63
N ASN A 176 -15.26 -1.87 -37.28
CA ASN A 176 -15.28 -1.83 -38.73
C ASN A 176 -13.86 -1.96 -39.31
N GLU A 177 -12.90 -1.40 -38.59
CA GLU A 177 -11.48 -1.51 -38.91
C GLU A 177 -10.67 -1.63 -37.59
N MET A 178 -9.79 -2.63 -37.55
CA MET A 178 -8.80 -2.80 -36.48
C MET A 178 -7.41 -2.72 -37.07
N ILE A 179 -6.58 -1.83 -36.56
CA ILE A 179 -5.24 -1.57 -37.06
C ILE A 179 -4.24 -1.87 -35.95
N GLN A 180 -3.41 -2.87 -36.16
CA GLN A 180 -2.29 -3.17 -35.29
C GLN A 180 -1.02 -2.50 -35.79
N HIS A 181 -0.42 -1.66 -34.99
CA HIS A 181 0.91 -1.08 -35.22
C HIS A 181 1.93 -1.95 -34.47
N VAL A 182 2.66 -2.79 -35.22
CA VAL A 182 3.51 -3.84 -34.66
C VAL A 182 4.69 -3.24 -33.90
N ASP A 183 5.41 -2.30 -34.51
CA ASP A 183 6.60 -1.67 -33.94
C ASP A 183 6.27 -0.78 -32.72
N GLU A 184 5.07 -0.21 -32.70
CA GLU A 184 4.62 0.66 -31.64
C GLU A 184 3.82 -0.06 -30.55
N GLU A 185 3.55 -1.37 -30.73
CA GLU A 185 2.88 -2.26 -29.79
C GLU A 185 1.49 -1.80 -29.34
N TYR A 186 0.67 -1.29 -30.27
CA TYR A 186 -0.72 -0.93 -29.98
C TYR A 186 -1.67 -1.26 -31.12
N ALA A 187 -2.96 -1.30 -30.81
CA ALA A 187 -4.02 -1.41 -31.78
C ALA A 187 -5.02 -0.26 -31.68
N GLU A 188 -5.55 0.11 -32.83
CA GLU A 188 -6.66 1.05 -33.00
C GLU A 188 -7.89 0.29 -33.47
N ILE A 189 -9.04 0.65 -32.96
CA ILE A 189 -10.32 0.10 -33.39
C ILE A 189 -11.26 1.26 -33.72
N TRP A 190 -11.70 1.30 -34.97
CA TRP A 190 -12.68 2.27 -35.47
C TRP A 190 -14.08 1.71 -35.34
N HIS A 191 -15.02 2.55 -34.86
CA HIS A 191 -16.40 2.15 -34.56
C HIS A 191 -16.49 0.93 -33.63
N ALA A 192 -15.71 0.96 -32.57
CA ALA A 192 -15.59 -0.11 -31.60
C ALA A 192 -16.92 -0.35 -30.86
N ARG A 193 -17.35 -1.60 -30.83
CA ARG A 193 -18.51 -2.10 -30.08
C ARG A 193 -18.02 -3.12 -29.07
N PHE A 194 -18.05 -2.78 -27.80
CA PHE A 194 -17.74 -3.73 -26.74
C PHE A 194 -18.98 -4.54 -26.40
N LYS A 195 -18.88 -5.85 -26.48
CA LYS A 195 -19.96 -6.79 -26.20
C LYS A 195 -19.64 -7.60 -24.95
N VAL A 196 -20.65 -7.84 -24.13
CA VAL A 196 -20.62 -8.76 -22.98
C VAL A 196 -21.69 -9.81 -23.22
N LEU A 197 -21.33 -11.09 -23.18
CA LEU A 197 -22.21 -12.20 -23.51
C LEU A 197 -22.98 -11.99 -24.84
N GLY A 198 -22.29 -11.42 -25.83
CA GLY A 198 -22.85 -11.13 -27.15
C GLY A 198 -23.69 -9.84 -27.24
N MET A 199 -24.05 -9.21 -26.12
CA MET A 199 -24.81 -7.96 -26.11
C MET A 199 -23.91 -6.74 -26.14
N PRO A 200 -24.12 -5.76 -27.06
CA PRO A 200 -23.34 -4.52 -27.10
C PRO A 200 -23.69 -3.66 -25.88
N VAL A 201 -22.68 -3.39 -25.05
CA VAL A 201 -22.83 -2.60 -23.80
C VAL A 201 -22.15 -1.25 -23.89
N PHE A 202 -21.22 -1.07 -24.83
CA PHE A 202 -20.49 0.19 -25.01
C PHE A 202 -20.11 0.39 -26.47
N TYR A 203 -20.16 1.63 -26.93
CA TYR A 203 -19.72 2.05 -28.26
C TYR A 203 -18.75 3.23 -28.16
N SER A 204 -17.68 3.16 -28.97
CA SER A 204 -16.76 4.28 -29.15
C SER A 204 -16.46 4.44 -30.65
N PRO A 205 -16.46 5.66 -31.21
CA PRO A 205 -16.07 5.89 -32.59
C PRO A 205 -14.59 5.54 -32.84
N TYR A 206 -13.76 5.64 -31.80
CA TYR A 206 -12.34 5.32 -31.81
C TYR A 206 -11.92 4.77 -30.46
N LEU A 207 -11.17 3.67 -30.48
CA LEU A 207 -10.59 3.05 -29.28
C LEU A 207 -9.15 2.67 -29.58
N GLN A 208 -8.25 2.94 -28.65
CA GLN A 208 -6.86 2.54 -28.72
C GLN A 208 -6.49 1.71 -27.50
N PHE A 209 -5.72 0.64 -27.66
CA PHE A 209 -5.22 -0.16 -26.53
C PHE A 209 -3.83 -0.71 -26.79
N PRO A 210 -2.99 -0.88 -25.75
CA PRO A 210 -1.67 -1.49 -25.87
C PRO A 210 -1.79 -2.99 -26.16
N ILE A 211 -0.93 -3.49 -27.03
CA ILE A 211 -0.78 -4.92 -27.29
C ILE A 211 0.45 -5.48 -26.58
N GLY A 212 1.48 -4.66 -26.38
CA GLY A 212 2.70 -4.98 -25.64
C GLY A 212 2.76 -4.33 -24.27
N ASP A 213 3.97 -4.15 -23.77
CA ASP A 213 4.22 -3.58 -22.43
C ASP A 213 4.24 -2.04 -22.40
N ARG A 214 4.15 -1.39 -23.56
CA ARG A 214 4.15 0.07 -23.67
C ARG A 214 2.83 0.67 -23.17
N ARG A 215 2.94 1.68 -22.31
CA ARG A 215 1.79 2.41 -21.79
C ARG A 215 1.14 3.26 -22.87
N ARG A 216 -0.19 3.30 -22.91
CA ARG A 216 -0.98 4.10 -23.86
C ARG A 216 -2.09 4.86 -23.13
N SER A 217 -2.45 6.01 -23.68
CA SER A 217 -3.59 6.80 -23.19
C SER A 217 -4.92 6.13 -23.56
N GLY A 218 -5.90 6.20 -22.68
CA GLY A 218 -7.21 5.65 -22.92
C GLY A 218 -8.12 5.62 -21.69
N LEU A 219 -9.38 5.29 -21.92
CA LEU A 219 -10.35 5.04 -20.87
C LEU A 219 -10.00 3.73 -20.16
N LEU A 220 -9.94 3.79 -18.83
CA LEU A 220 -9.83 2.59 -18.01
C LEU A 220 -11.22 2.03 -17.69
N ILE A 221 -11.27 0.83 -17.13
CA ILE A 221 -12.53 0.17 -16.81
C ILE A 221 -13.25 0.96 -15.73
N PRO A 222 -14.54 1.26 -15.91
CA PRO A 222 -15.34 1.97 -14.92
C PRO A 222 -15.61 1.11 -13.69
N SER A 223 -15.84 1.76 -12.56
CA SER A 223 -16.30 1.11 -11.34
C SER A 223 -17.69 1.59 -10.94
N PHE A 224 -18.45 0.68 -10.34
CA PHE A 224 -19.81 0.92 -9.89
C PHE A 224 -19.95 0.53 -8.43
N SER A 225 -20.57 1.40 -7.66
CA SER A 225 -20.90 1.08 -6.28
C SER A 225 -22.20 1.76 -5.84
N ARG A 226 -22.73 1.31 -4.71
CA ARG A 226 -23.88 1.95 -4.06
C ARG A 226 -23.64 1.95 -2.56
N SER A 227 -23.79 3.09 -1.94
CA SER A 227 -23.78 3.21 -0.49
C SER A 227 -25.07 3.83 0.04
N SER A 228 -25.36 3.62 1.32
CA SER A 228 -26.49 4.28 1.97
C SER A 228 -26.31 5.78 2.06
N LYS A 229 -25.05 6.26 2.10
CA LYS A 229 -24.67 7.65 2.20
C LYS A 229 -24.64 8.35 0.83
N ASP A 230 -23.89 7.82 -0.13
CA ASP A 230 -23.60 8.47 -1.41
C ASP A 230 -24.60 8.15 -2.52
N GLY A 231 -25.43 7.13 -2.29
CA GLY A 231 -26.32 6.58 -3.31
C GLY A 231 -25.56 5.75 -4.33
N PHE A 232 -26.00 5.76 -5.57
CA PHE A 232 -25.28 5.14 -6.69
C PHE A 232 -24.05 5.96 -7.05
N THR A 233 -22.93 5.28 -7.26
CA THR A 233 -21.65 5.88 -7.62
C THR A 233 -21.13 5.26 -8.91
N TYR A 234 -20.73 6.10 -9.86
CA TYR A 234 -20.09 5.74 -11.11
C TYR A 234 -18.77 6.48 -11.25
N SER A 235 -17.67 5.77 -11.48
CA SER A 235 -16.34 6.36 -11.69
C SER A 235 -15.76 5.88 -13.02
N GLN A 236 -15.30 6.80 -13.86
CA GLN A 236 -14.70 6.51 -15.16
C GLN A 236 -13.30 7.09 -15.23
N PRO A 237 -12.23 6.32 -14.93
CA PRO A 237 -10.88 6.83 -15.07
C PRO A 237 -10.46 6.96 -16.54
N PHE A 238 -9.74 8.01 -16.85
CA PHE A 238 -9.00 8.20 -18.11
C PHE A 238 -7.50 8.29 -17.79
N TYR A 239 -6.73 7.39 -18.38
CA TYR A 239 -5.27 7.38 -18.26
C TYR A 239 -4.66 8.16 -19.43
N TRP A 240 -3.75 9.07 -19.11
CA TRP A 240 -3.02 9.88 -20.08
C TRP A 240 -1.50 9.59 -19.98
N ASN A 241 -0.98 8.89 -20.98
CA ASN A 241 0.46 8.67 -21.15
C ASN A 241 1.08 9.91 -21.79
N ILE A 242 1.60 10.82 -20.98
CA ILE A 242 2.15 12.10 -21.43
C ILE A 242 3.53 11.89 -22.04
N ALA A 243 4.39 11.15 -21.32
CA ALA A 243 5.77 10.83 -21.72
C ALA A 243 6.21 9.51 -21.06
N PRO A 244 7.34 8.90 -21.46
CA PRO A 244 7.85 7.69 -20.82
C PRO A 244 8.04 7.79 -19.31
N ASN A 245 8.29 8.99 -18.83
CA ASN A 245 8.54 9.30 -17.42
C ASN A 245 7.46 10.16 -16.75
N MET A 246 6.33 10.40 -17.42
CA MET A 246 5.23 11.21 -16.94
C MET A 246 3.89 10.65 -17.39
N ASP A 247 2.95 10.55 -16.48
CA ASP A 247 1.58 10.17 -16.80
C ASP A 247 0.56 10.87 -15.88
N ALA A 248 -0.68 10.83 -16.30
CA ALA A 248 -1.79 11.32 -15.50
C ALA A 248 -2.98 10.37 -15.56
N THR A 249 -3.77 10.33 -14.49
CA THR A 249 -5.07 9.68 -14.47
C THR A 249 -6.11 10.70 -14.02
N ILE A 250 -7.17 10.87 -14.81
CA ILE A 250 -8.26 11.79 -14.48
C ILE A 250 -9.51 10.95 -14.28
N THR A 251 -10.07 11.00 -13.07
CA THR A 251 -11.23 10.18 -12.70
C THR A 251 -12.44 11.05 -12.38
N PRO A 252 -13.34 11.33 -13.33
CA PRO A 252 -14.65 11.84 -13.01
C PRO A 252 -15.48 10.79 -12.30
N THR A 253 -16.10 11.16 -11.18
CA THR A 253 -16.95 10.30 -10.37
C THR A 253 -18.31 11.00 -10.15
N TYR A 254 -19.36 10.29 -10.45
CA TYR A 254 -20.74 10.75 -10.19
C TYR A 254 -21.32 10.03 -8.98
N TYR A 255 -21.75 10.80 -8.01
CA TYR A 255 -22.51 10.36 -6.86
C TYR A 255 -23.96 10.82 -7.00
N SER A 256 -24.92 9.90 -7.01
CA SER A 256 -26.31 10.26 -7.24
C SER A 256 -26.90 11.19 -6.17
N ARG A 257 -26.38 11.13 -4.94
CA ARG A 257 -26.81 11.98 -3.83
C ARG A 257 -25.96 13.25 -3.66
N ARG A 258 -24.69 13.25 -4.11
CA ARG A 258 -23.74 14.38 -3.89
C ARG A 258 -23.51 15.23 -5.12
N GLY A 259 -23.35 14.60 -6.29
CA GLY A 259 -23.01 15.27 -7.54
C GLY A 259 -21.71 14.76 -8.17
N TRP A 260 -21.06 15.59 -8.98
CA TRP A 260 -19.84 15.26 -9.69
C TRP A 260 -18.60 15.65 -8.88
N GLN A 261 -17.66 14.73 -8.82
CA GLN A 261 -16.29 14.92 -8.35
C GLN A 261 -15.32 14.62 -9.49
N ILE A 262 -14.24 15.37 -9.60
CA ILE A 262 -13.13 15.11 -10.50
C ILE A 262 -11.86 14.88 -9.68
N SER A 263 -11.14 13.79 -10.00
CA SER A 263 -9.94 13.38 -9.27
C SER A 263 -8.78 13.21 -10.25
N PRO A 264 -8.00 14.28 -10.54
CA PRO A 264 -6.76 14.18 -11.30
C PRO A 264 -5.62 13.69 -10.42
N GLU A 265 -4.80 12.80 -10.95
CA GLU A 265 -3.51 12.36 -10.43
C GLU A 265 -2.46 12.50 -11.52
N TYR A 266 -1.35 13.15 -11.23
CA TYR A 266 -0.20 13.29 -12.11
C TYR A 266 1.04 12.72 -11.45
N ARG A 267 1.73 11.83 -12.15
CA ARG A 267 2.97 11.19 -11.69
C ARG A 267 4.12 11.55 -12.61
N TYR A 268 5.28 11.79 -12.02
CA TYR A 268 6.46 12.16 -12.78
C TYR A 268 7.73 11.55 -12.18
N LEU A 269 8.66 11.23 -13.07
CA LEU A 269 10.03 10.82 -12.77
C LEU A 269 10.97 11.64 -13.64
N THR A 270 11.74 12.53 -13.04
CA THR A 270 12.65 13.46 -13.71
C THR A 270 14.03 13.36 -13.11
N GLN A 271 15.00 14.05 -13.70
CA GLN A 271 16.32 14.21 -13.08
C GLN A 271 16.25 14.94 -11.74
N LEU A 272 15.20 15.73 -11.52
CA LEU A 272 14.92 16.42 -10.26
C LEU A 272 14.13 15.56 -9.24
N GLY A 273 13.99 14.25 -9.48
CA GLY A 273 13.30 13.32 -8.59
C GLY A 273 11.96 12.83 -9.11
N GLU A 274 11.30 12.06 -8.26
CA GLU A 274 10.00 11.46 -8.52
C GLU A 274 8.91 12.07 -7.65
N GLY A 275 7.68 12.06 -8.15
CA GLY A 275 6.57 12.56 -7.35
C GLY A 275 5.19 12.29 -7.91
N ILE A 276 4.22 12.59 -7.06
CA ILE A 276 2.78 12.49 -7.35
C ILE A 276 2.14 13.82 -6.95
N ILE A 277 1.38 14.42 -7.86
CA ILE A 277 0.49 15.53 -7.58
C ILE A 277 -0.93 15.04 -7.84
N ALA A 278 -1.78 15.09 -6.84
CA ALA A 278 -3.16 14.66 -6.96
C ALA A 278 -4.12 15.66 -6.35
N GLY A 279 -5.33 15.64 -6.86
CA GLY A 279 -6.41 16.46 -6.35
C GLY A 279 -7.75 15.74 -6.48
N GLU A 280 -8.69 16.15 -5.65
CA GLU A 280 -10.08 15.74 -5.74
C GLU A 280 -10.90 17.02 -5.59
N TYR A 281 -11.88 17.24 -6.44
CA TYR A 281 -12.67 18.46 -6.41
C TYR A 281 -14.15 18.19 -6.71
N MET A 282 -15.00 18.65 -5.83
CA MET A 282 -16.46 18.67 -5.97
C MET A 282 -16.95 20.11 -5.79
N GLY A 283 -17.49 20.72 -6.86
CA GLY A 283 -17.92 22.11 -6.83
C GLY A 283 -19.11 22.39 -5.91
N LYS A 284 -19.98 21.39 -5.71
CA LYS A 284 -21.13 21.48 -4.81
C LYS A 284 -21.51 20.11 -4.28
N ASP A 285 -21.28 19.86 -2.99
CA ASP A 285 -21.78 18.67 -2.30
C ASP A 285 -23.22 18.88 -1.87
N ARG A 286 -24.15 18.08 -2.40
CA ARG A 286 -25.59 18.18 -2.10
C ARG A 286 -25.96 17.61 -0.74
N LEU A 287 -25.07 16.77 -0.15
CA LEU A 287 -25.27 16.13 1.16
C LEU A 287 -24.56 16.87 2.30
N ASP A 288 -24.07 18.07 2.10
CA ASP A 288 -23.44 18.82 3.19
C ASP A 288 -24.48 19.33 4.19
N GLU A 289 -24.93 18.43 5.06
CA GLU A 289 -25.90 18.69 6.13
C GLU A 289 -25.32 19.55 7.27
N TYR A 290 -23.98 19.73 7.29
CA TYR A 290 -23.27 20.35 8.41
C TYR A 290 -23.05 21.85 8.25
N LYS A 291 -23.36 22.38 7.09
CA LYS A 291 -23.27 23.82 6.80
C LYS A 291 -24.52 24.31 6.07
N PRO A 292 -25.69 24.28 6.69
CA PRO A 292 -26.94 24.68 6.04
C PRO A 292 -26.91 26.14 5.60
N ASP A 293 -26.11 26.97 6.26
CA ASP A 293 -26.03 28.43 6.00
C ASP A 293 -24.81 28.82 5.14
N ASP A 294 -23.91 27.91 4.78
CA ASP A 294 -22.75 28.19 3.94
C ASP A 294 -23.08 27.89 2.47
N ASN A 295 -23.16 28.94 1.65
CA ASN A 295 -23.36 28.81 0.21
C ASN A 295 -22.16 28.15 -0.51
N ASP A 296 -21.01 28.01 0.14
CA ASP A 296 -19.81 27.39 -0.42
C ASP A 296 -19.66 25.94 0.02
N ARG A 297 -20.40 25.05 -0.69
CA ARG A 297 -20.36 23.58 -0.46
C ARG A 297 -19.27 22.91 -1.28
N LYS A 298 -18.16 23.59 -1.53
CA LYS A 298 -17.03 23.04 -2.26
C LYS A 298 -16.25 22.06 -1.39
N ARG A 299 -15.98 20.89 -1.93
CA ARG A 299 -15.16 19.88 -1.27
C ARG A 299 -13.92 19.63 -2.13
N TYR A 300 -12.74 19.64 -1.51
CA TYR A 300 -11.50 19.39 -2.24
C TYR A 300 -10.45 18.70 -1.37
N LEU A 301 -9.60 17.95 -2.06
CA LEU A 301 -8.34 17.42 -1.58
C LEU A 301 -7.22 17.86 -2.51
N MET A 302 -6.08 18.19 -1.95
CA MET A 302 -4.83 18.43 -2.66
C MET A 302 -3.73 17.61 -2.00
N HIS A 303 -3.02 16.81 -2.79
CA HIS A 303 -1.90 16.00 -2.35
C HIS A 303 -0.69 16.22 -3.25
N TRP A 304 0.49 16.37 -2.63
CA TRP A 304 1.75 16.42 -3.32
C TRP A 304 2.81 15.67 -2.52
N ARG A 305 3.35 14.64 -3.11
CA ARG A 305 4.50 13.91 -2.57
C ARG A 305 5.64 13.96 -3.56
N HIS A 306 6.83 14.36 -3.10
CA HIS A 306 8.03 14.50 -3.91
C HIS A 306 9.26 14.01 -3.17
N ASN A 307 10.07 13.21 -3.85
CA ASN A 307 11.37 12.74 -3.38
C ASN A 307 12.41 13.10 -4.42
N MET A 308 13.46 13.77 -3.99
CA MET A 308 14.58 14.16 -4.85
C MET A 308 15.90 13.90 -4.16
N SER A 309 16.87 13.40 -4.92
CA SER A 309 18.28 13.35 -4.53
C SER A 309 19.09 14.03 -5.61
N PHE A 310 19.88 15.04 -5.25
CA PHE A 310 20.68 15.82 -6.18
C PHE A 310 22.04 16.16 -5.60
N LEU A 311 22.99 16.42 -6.45
CA LEU A 311 24.38 16.71 -6.08
C LEU A 311 24.95 15.68 -5.06
N THR A 312 24.57 14.40 -5.22
CA THR A 312 24.94 13.26 -4.36
C THR A 312 24.49 13.36 -2.90
N ASP A 313 24.62 14.50 -2.27
CA ASP A 313 24.51 14.70 -0.82
C ASP A 313 23.22 15.39 -0.39
N TRP A 314 22.48 15.96 -1.32
CA TRP A 314 21.25 16.69 -1.04
C TRP A 314 20.02 15.81 -1.26
N ARG A 315 19.04 15.93 -0.34
CA ARG A 315 17.76 15.25 -0.44
C ARG A 315 16.63 16.22 -0.13
N LEU A 316 15.65 16.28 -1.01
CA LEU A 316 14.40 17.02 -0.79
C LEU A 316 13.26 16.02 -0.66
N TYR A 317 12.48 16.21 0.37
CA TYR A 317 11.25 15.48 0.63
C TYR A 317 10.10 16.47 0.83
N VAL A 318 8.99 16.24 0.13
CA VAL A 318 7.73 16.94 0.31
C VAL A 318 6.63 15.92 0.51
N ASP A 319 5.76 16.16 1.48
CA ASP A 319 4.54 15.39 1.74
C ASP A 319 3.48 16.36 2.22
N TYR A 320 2.64 16.77 1.30
CA TYR A 320 1.65 17.81 1.52
C TYR A 320 0.27 17.29 1.20
N THR A 321 -0.58 17.17 2.22
CA THR A 321 -2.00 16.85 2.05
C THR A 321 -2.85 17.92 2.70
N LYS A 322 -3.78 18.47 1.94
CA LYS A 322 -4.77 19.44 2.42
C LYS A 322 -6.16 19.06 1.95
N VAL A 323 -7.12 19.12 2.85
CA VAL A 323 -8.53 18.89 2.54
C VAL A 323 -9.38 20.12 2.91
N SER A 324 -10.55 20.23 2.29
CA SER A 324 -11.48 21.33 2.49
C SER A 324 -11.98 21.45 3.93
N ASP A 325 -12.19 20.33 4.58
CA ASP A 325 -12.86 20.27 5.88
C ASP A 325 -12.48 19.01 6.68
N LYS A 326 -12.84 18.99 7.96
CA LYS A 326 -12.49 17.92 8.92
C LYS A 326 -13.15 16.58 8.62
N ARG A 327 -14.25 16.56 7.88
CA ARG A 327 -15.02 15.35 7.57
C ARG A 327 -14.68 14.74 6.21
N TYR A 328 -13.73 15.32 5.48
CA TYR A 328 -13.42 14.90 4.12
C TYR A 328 -13.20 13.39 4.02
N PHE A 329 -12.28 12.85 4.81
CA PHE A 329 -11.95 11.41 4.81
C PHE A 329 -13.00 10.50 5.47
N SER A 330 -13.90 11.06 6.25
CA SER A 330 -15.08 10.34 6.73
C SER A 330 -16.17 10.25 5.67
N ASP A 331 -16.17 11.19 4.73
CA ASP A 331 -17.19 11.33 3.70
C ASP A 331 -16.80 10.72 2.37
N PHE A 332 -15.53 10.79 2.00
CA PHE A 332 -15.00 10.27 0.74
C PHE A 332 -13.92 9.21 0.99
N ASP A 333 -13.96 8.14 0.20
CA ASP A 333 -12.85 7.20 0.13
C ASP A 333 -11.75 7.83 -0.74
N SER A 334 -10.55 7.99 -0.20
CA SER A 334 -9.41 8.55 -0.89
C SER A 334 -8.18 7.66 -0.72
N GLU A 335 -7.29 7.66 -1.71
CA GLU A 335 -5.99 6.98 -1.60
C GLU A 335 -4.98 7.79 -0.77
N TYR A 336 -5.30 9.04 -0.43
CA TYR A 336 -4.41 9.99 0.24
C TYR A 336 -4.74 10.24 1.70
N GLY A 337 -5.67 9.49 2.24
CA GLY A 337 -6.02 9.53 3.66
C GLY A 337 -7.21 8.64 4.00
N SER A 338 -7.39 8.39 5.27
CA SER A 338 -8.41 7.48 5.82
C SER A 338 -9.28 8.18 6.86
N SER A 339 -10.51 7.68 7.02
CA SER A 339 -11.42 8.11 8.10
C SER A 339 -10.88 7.83 9.51
N THR A 340 -9.82 7.01 9.63
CA THR A 340 -9.15 6.70 10.90
C THR A 340 -7.95 7.60 11.17
N ASP A 341 -7.56 8.46 10.20
CA ASP A 341 -6.47 9.41 10.38
C ASP A 341 -6.95 10.57 11.26
N GLY A 342 -6.18 10.91 12.27
CA GLY A 342 -6.49 12.05 13.13
C GLY A 342 -6.11 13.39 12.50
N TYR A 343 -5.27 13.39 11.47
CA TYR A 343 -4.75 14.60 10.81
C TYR A 343 -4.18 14.31 9.42
N ALA A 344 -4.12 15.33 8.57
CA ALA A 344 -3.31 15.36 7.36
C ALA A 344 -1.99 16.08 7.60
N THR A 345 -0.90 15.53 7.07
CA THR A 345 0.45 16.11 7.22
C THR A 345 0.75 17.05 6.06
N GLN A 346 1.38 18.18 6.39
CA GLN A 346 1.92 19.14 5.45
C GLN A 346 3.37 19.40 5.85
N GLN A 347 4.32 18.79 5.13
CA GLN A 347 5.74 18.90 5.48
C GLN A 347 6.63 18.99 4.25
N PHE A 348 7.74 19.69 4.44
CA PHE A 348 8.89 19.64 3.55
C PHE A 348 10.16 19.46 4.37
N LYS A 349 11.17 18.85 3.78
CA LYS A 349 12.49 18.68 4.39
C LYS A 349 13.56 18.71 3.31
N LEU A 350 14.48 19.67 3.40
CA LEU A 350 15.70 19.73 2.62
C LEU A 350 16.86 19.34 3.53
N GLY A 351 17.61 18.30 3.16
CA GLY A 351 18.72 17.77 3.93
C GLY A 351 20.00 17.70 3.11
N TYR A 352 21.11 18.02 3.76
CA TYR A 352 22.47 17.82 3.27
C TYR A 352 23.15 16.77 4.15
N TYR A 353 23.67 15.72 3.55
CA TYR A 353 24.18 14.54 4.25
C TYR A 353 25.63 14.26 3.90
N GLN A 354 26.48 14.23 4.92
CA GLN A 354 27.87 13.84 4.83
C GLN A 354 28.15 12.68 5.80
N PRO A 355 29.23 11.90 5.65
CA PRO A 355 29.51 10.77 6.54
C PRO A 355 29.53 11.11 8.03
N ASN A 356 30.03 12.29 8.38
CA ASN A 356 30.22 12.69 9.77
C ASN A 356 29.21 13.75 10.26
N TYR A 357 28.41 14.34 9.37
CA TYR A 357 27.40 15.31 9.76
C TYR A 357 26.25 15.38 8.77
N ASN A 358 25.12 15.84 9.26
CA ASN A 358 24.01 16.22 8.41
C ASN A 358 23.35 17.50 8.91
N LEU A 359 22.86 18.27 7.96
CA LEU A 359 22.09 19.48 8.19
C LEU A 359 20.74 19.35 7.49
N SER A 360 19.64 19.65 8.15
CA SER A 360 18.35 19.70 7.47
C SER A 360 17.54 20.92 7.87
N ILE A 361 16.82 21.45 6.89
CA ILE A 361 15.83 22.52 7.06
C ILE A 361 14.47 21.92 6.73
N SER A 362 13.52 22.04 7.64
CA SER A 362 12.18 21.47 7.48
C SER A 362 11.08 22.41 7.96
N GLY A 363 9.89 22.18 7.46
CA GLY A 363 8.68 22.77 7.98
C GLY A 363 7.57 21.73 8.05
N LYS A 364 6.76 21.79 9.11
CA LYS A 364 5.69 20.85 9.35
C LYS A 364 4.46 21.56 9.93
N LYS A 365 3.31 21.26 9.33
CA LYS A 365 1.98 21.65 9.81
C LYS A 365 1.05 20.44 9.77
N PHE A 366 0.07 20.41 10.65
CA PHE A 366 -0.96 19.38 10.70
C PHE A 366 -2.33 20.03 10.49
N GLN A 367 -3.13 19.45 9.61
CA GLN A 367 -4.56 19.75 9.53
C GLN A 367 -5.31 18.65 10.29
N THR A 368 -5.79 18.96 11.49
CA THR A 368 -6.51 18.01 12.36
C THR A 368 -7.96 17.85 11.93
N PHE A 369 -8.49 16.65 12.12
CA PHE A 369 -9.89 16.30 11.82
C PHE A 369 -10.77 16.26 13.07
N ASP A 370 -10.15 16.27 14.25
CA ASP A 370 -10.89 16.36 15.50
C ASP A 370 -11.38 17.77 15.79
N GLU A 371 -12.49 17.88 16.55
CA GLU A 371 -12.99 19.15 17.07
C GLU A 371 -12.21 19.58 18.33
N LEU A 372 -10.90 19.69 18.18
CA LEU A 372 -10.09 20.27 19.25
C LEU A 372 -10.24 21.81 19.21
N ASP A 373 -10.48 22.41 20.37
CA ASP A 373 -10.53 23.87 20.50
C ASP A 373 -9.24 24.55 20.02
N VAL A 374 -8.13 23.82 20.15
CA VAL A 374 -6.79 24.25 19.77
C VAL A 374 -6.05 23.13 19.06
N GLY A 375 -5.72 23.37 17.80
CA GLY A 375 -4.92 22.43 17.00
C GLY A 375 -3.46 22.34 17.45
N PRO A 376 -2.70 21.37 16.93
CA PRO A 376 -1.26 21.23 17.20
C PRO A 376 -0.46 22.39 16.64
N TYR A 377 0.70 22.63 17.20
CA TYR A 377 1.65 23.63 16.71
C TYR A 377 2.15 23.27 15.32
N ARG A 378 2.29 24.28 14.45
CA ARG A 378 3.13 24.19 13.27
C ARG A 378 4.56 24.56 13.63
N VAL A 379 5.50 23.92 12.98
CA VAL A 379 6.95 24.15 13.15
C VAL A 379 7.50 24.63 11.81
N LEU A 380 7.89 25.91 11.74
CA LEU A 380 8.37 26.51 10.49
C LEU A 380 9.15 27.81 10.78
N PRO A 381 10.45 27.85 10.52
CA PRO A 381 11.32 26.74 10.12
C PRO A 381 11.77 25.88 11.30
N GLN A 382 12.25 24.66 11.00
CA GLN A 382 13.06 23.84 11.89
C GLN A 382 14.38 23.53 11.18
N ILE A 383 15.49 23.80 11.85
CA ILE A 383 16.84 23.53 11.37
C ILE A 383 17.46 22.54 12.34
N ASP A 384 17.85 21.36 11.85
CA ASP A 384 18.49 20.31 12.63
C ASP A 384 19.90 20.07 12.11
N PHE A 385 20.86 20.02 13.00
CA PHE A 385 22.25 19.69 12.73
C PHE A 385 22.68 18.50 13.59
N ASN A 386 23.24 17.48 12.97
CA ASN A 386 23.86 16.35 13.66
C ASN A 386 25.32 16.22 13.24
N TYR A 387 26.19 15.99 14.20
CA TYR A 387 27.60 15.71 13.99
C TYR A 387 27.99 14.44 14.76
N TYR A 388 28.77 13.58 14.13
CA TYR A 388 29.21 12.28 14.66
C TYR A 388 30.74 12.21 14.60
N LYS A 389 31.37 11.78 15.67
CA LYS A 389 32.80 11.57 15.74
C LYS A 389 33.12 10.35 16.58
N ASP A 390 33.66 9.33 15.95
CA ASP A 390 34.18 8.17 16.67
C ASP A 390 35.55 8.46 17.26
N ASN A 391 35.83 7.86 18.42
CA ASN A 391 37.10 8.01 19.14
C ASN A 391 37.52 9.44 19.48
N LEU A 392 36.55 10.32 19.74
CA LEU A 392 36.88 11.68 20.26
C LEU A 392 37.68 11.58 21.58
N VAL A 393 37.28 10.68 22.47
CA VAL A 393 38.07 10.16 23.56
C VAL A 393 38.24 8.66 23.28
N LYS A 394 39.38 8.07 23.59
CA LYS A 394 39.67 6.66 23.27
C LYS A 394 38.53 5.73 23.67
N GLY A 395 37.98 4.99 22.71
CA GLY A 395 36.87 4.06 22.90
C GLY A 395 35.49 4.71 23.03
N SER A 396 35.34 6.00 22.70
CA SER A 396 34.05 6.70 22.77
C SER A 396 33.47 7.03 21.39
N ASN A 397 32.15 7.18 21.35
CA ASN A 397 31.41 7.74 20.22
C ASN A 397 30.78 9.06 20.66
N PHE A 398 31.09 10.14 19.97
CA PHE A 398 30.52 11.45 20.23
C PHE A 398 29.43 11.78 19.21
N LYS A 399 28.30 12.27 19.70
CA LYS A 399 27.23 12.83 18.90
C LYS A 399 26.87 14.22 19.41
N LEU A 400 26.75 15.17 18.50
CA LEU A 400 26.19 16.49 18.78
C LEU A 400 24.91 16.64 17.96
N PHE A 401 23.79 16.87 18.65
CA PHE A 401 22.55 17.30 18.02
C PHE A 401 22.30 18.78 18.37
N ALA A 402 22.00 19.59 17.36
CA ALA A 402 21.59 20.97 17.55
C ALA A 402 20.33 21.27 16.72
N GLN A 403 19.44 22.08 17.28
CA GLN A 403 18.19 22.44 16.65
C GLN A 403 17.85 23.91 16.89
N ALA A 404 17.34 24.58 15.85
CA ALA A 404 16.62 25.84 15.95
C ALA A 404 15.20 25.65 15.35
N ALA A 405 14.17 25.95 16.11
CA ALA A 405 12.80 25.72 15.68
C ALA A 405 11.86 26.87 16.08
N ARG A 406 11.00 27.28 15.16
CA ARG A 406 9.93 28.26 15.40
C ARG A 406 8.60 27.51 15.51
N PHE A 407 7.92 27.68 16.65
CA PHE A 407 6.61 27.14 16.93
C PHE A 407 5.54 28.23 16.85
N GLU A 408 4.49 27.96 16.07
CA GLU A 408 3.34 28.86 15.94
C GLU A 408 2.04 28.06 15.98
N ASN A 409 0.99 28.68 16.46
CA ASN A 409 -0.37 28.13 16.48
C ASN A 409 -1.35 29.11 15.83
N ASP A 410 -2.39 28.59 15.19
CA ASP A 410 -3.40 29.41 14.55
C ASP A 410 -4.35 30.07 15.58
N SER A 411 -4.45 29.52 16.79
CA SER A 411 -5.20 30.12 17.89
C SER A 411 -4.42 31.26 18.55
N PRO A 412 -4.98 32.46 18.68
CA PRO A 412 -4.35 33.59 19.35
C PRO A 412 -4.19 33.37 20.87
N LEU A 413 -4.86 32.36 21.43
CA LEU A 413 -4.73 32.00 22.82
C LEU A 413 -3.40 31.29 23.14
N MET A 414 -2.78 30.71 22.12
CA MET A 414 -1.59 29.90 22.28
C MET A 414 -0.32 30.74 22.14
N PRO A 415 0.70 30.51 23.00
CA PRO A 415 1.99 31.16 22.90
C PRO A 415 2.74 30.67 21.65
N LYS A 416 3.62 31.53 21.13
CA LYS A 416 4.59 31.19 20.08
C LYS A 416 5.98 31.12 20.67
N ALA A 417 6.89 30.39 20.06
CA ALA A 417 8.27 30.32 20.57
C ALA A 417 9.29 30.06 19.48
N TRP A 418 10.49 30.64 19.69
CA TRP A 418 11.75 30.09 19.16
C TRP A 418 12.35 29.17 20.21
N ARG A 419 12.84 28.03 19.79
CA ARG A 419 13.63 27.10 20.59
C ARG A 419 14.99 26.89 19.96
N PHE A 420 16.02 27.04 20.76
CA PHE A 420 17.41 26.71 20.42
C PHE A 420 17.86 25.60 21.34
N HIS A 421 18.29 24.49 20.79
CA HIS A 421 18.66 23.30 21.55
C HIS A 421 20.00 22.76 21.11
N VAL A 422 20.84 22.34 22.07
CA VAL A 422 22.11 21.66 21.82
C VAL A 422 22.21 20.47 22.77
N GLU A 423 22.52 19.31 22.22
CA GLU A 423 22.56 18.02 22.92
C GLU A 423 23.86 17.27 22.58
N PRO A 424 25.00 17.60 23.22
CA PRO A 424 26.19 16.76 23.14
C PRO A 424 25.96 15.46 23.91
N THR A 425 26.33 14.36 23.30
CA THR A 425 26.25 13.00 23.86
C THR A 425 27.60 12.33 23.68
N LEU A 426 28.14 11.78 24.76
CA LEU A 426 29.34 10.97 24.74
C LEU A 426 28.98 9.57 25.25
N ASN A 427 29.29 8.58 24.42
CA ASN A 427 28.92 7.20 24.66
C ASN A 427 30.16 6.31 24.66
N PHE A 428 30.31 5.47 25.66
CA PHE A 428 31.39 4.48 25.82
C PHE A 428 30.82 3.07 25.73
N PRO A 429 30.83 2.44 24.56
CA PRO A 429 30.39 1.07 24.39
C PRO A 429 31.51 0.10 24.77
N PHE A 430 31.27 -0.72 25.78
CA PHE A 430 32.13 -1.83 26.16
C PHE A 430 31.42 -3.12 25.82
N ALA A 431 31.99 -3.93 24.95
CA ALA A 431 31.41 -5.22 24.58
C ALA A 431 32.50 -6.31 24.59
N ASN A 432 32.14 -7.48 25.12
CA ASN A 432 32.96 -8.66 25.09
C ASN A 432 32.06 -9.91 24.93
N ARG A 433 32.64 -11.10 25.00
CA ARG A 433 31.91 -12.36 24.86
C ARG A 433 30.87 -12.62 25.96
N TYR A 434 30.91 -11.92 27.06
CA TYR A 434 30.00 -12.09 28.20
C TYR A 434 28.83 -11.12 28.19
N GLY A 435 28.95 -9.99 27.48
CA GLY A 435 27.90 -9.00 27.42
C GLY A 435 28.38 -7.64 26.92
N SER A 436 27.47 -6.68 26.94
CA SER A 436 27.70 -5.29 26.59
C SER A 436 27.32 -4.36 27.74
N LEU A 437 28.18 -3.42 28.03
CA LEU A 437 27.93 -2.31 28.92
C LEU A 437 28.05 -1.01 28.13
N ASN A 438 27.02 -0.20 28.13
CA ASN A 438 27.01 1.08 27.47
C ASN A 438 26.87 2.20 28.51
N PHE A 439 27.92 3.02 28.64
CA PHE A 439 27.91 4.20 29.50
C PHE A 439 27.72 5.44 28.60
N GLU A 440 26.63 6.16 28.82
CA GLU A 440 26.29 7.35 28.05
C GLU A 440 26.14 8.56 28.98
N THR A 441 26.78 9.65 28.64
CA THR A 441 26.54 10.96 29.25
C THR A 441 26.04 11.95 28.21
N LYS A 442 25.08 12.76 28.59
CA LYS A 442 24.35 13.65 27.70
C LYS A 442 24.01 14.96 28.44
N LEU A 443 24.03 16.06 27.70
CA LEU A 443 23.59 17.34 28.22
C LEU A 443 22.47 17.89 27.32
N TYR A 444 21.33 18.21 27.92
CA TYR A 444 20.23 18.91 27.23
C TYR A 444 20.34 20.41 27.58
N ALA A 445 20.82 21.21 26.64
CA ALA A 445 20.86 22.67 26.79
C ALA A 445 19.83 23.29 25.84
N THR A 446 18.82 23.97 26.40
CA THR A 446 17.71 24.53 25.61
C THR A 446 17.43 25.95 26.03
N HIS A 447 17.31 26.86 25.07
CA HIS A 447 16.88 28.23 25.28
C HIS A 447 15.60 28.52 24.50
N TYR A 448 14.61 29.12 25.18
CA TYR A 448 13.34 29.52 24.58
C TYR A 448 13.20 31.04 24.59
N ILE A 449 12.70 31.59 23.49
CA ILE A 449 12.18 32.96 23.39
C ILE A 449 10.71 32.84 23.10
N GLN A 450 9.85 33.14 24.09
CA GLN A 450 8.42 32.90 24.04
C GLN A 450 7.64 34.22 23.87
N GLU A 451 6.62 34.20 23.05
CA GLU A 451 5.62 35.25 22.88
C GLU A 451 4.32 34.78 23.56
N LYS A 452 3.83 35.57 24.51
CA LYS A 452 2.63 35.22 25.27
C LYS A 452 1.41 35.23 24.37
N GLY A 453 0.56 34.19 24.50
CA GLY A 453 -0.78 34.20 23.91
C GLY A 453 -1.77 35.03 24.76
N ASN A 454 -2.98 35.20 24.25
CA ASN A 454 -4.05 35.98 24.90
C ASN A 454 -4.83 35.15 25.96
N SER A 455 -4.27 34.07 26.49
CA SER A 455 -4.95 33.23 27.48
C SER A 455 -4.91 33.86 28.87
N ASN A 456 -5.89 33.51 29.70
CA ASN A 456 -5.93 33.91 31.12
C ASN A 456 -4.71 33.42 31.95
N ARG A 457 -3.92 32.48 31.42
CA ARG A 457 -2.69 31.96 31.99
C ARG A 457 -1.42 32.47 31.31
N ALA A 458 -1.52 33.47 30.45
CA ALA A 458 -0.37 34.07 29.78
C ALA A 458 0.69 34.61 30.78
N GLY A 459 0.29 34.89 32.01
CA GLY A 459 1.17 35.32 33.11
C GLY A 459 2.14 34.23 33.62
N GLU A 460 1.81 32.96 33.39
CA GLU A 460 2.62 31.81 33.86
C GLU A 460 3.81 31.51 32.91
N ILE A 461 3.89 32.17 31.75
CA ILE A 461 4.91 31.94 30.74
C ILE A 461 5.97 33.04 30.82
N ASP A 462 7.22 32.63 30.96
CA ASP A 462 8.36 33.54 30.93
C ASP A 462 8.80 33.80 29.45
N LYS A 463 9.15 35.04 29.17
CA LYS A 463 9.61 35.43 27.84
C LYS A 463 10.87 34.68 27.42
N ASN A 464 11.83 34.53 28.33
CA ASN A 464 13.10 33.88 28.09
C ASN A 464 13.29 32.76 29.11
N VAL A 465 13.46 31.55 28.66
CA VAL A 465 13.71 30.38 29.52
C VAL A 465 14.96 29.65 29.06
N THR A 466 15.91 29.50 29.97
CA THR A 466 17.10 28.67 29.72
C THR A 466 17.07 27.45 30.61
N ARG A 467 17.28 26.30 30.03
CA ARG A 467 17.26 25.02 30.73
C ARG A 467 18.49 24.21 30.35
N VAL A 468 19.22 23.75 31.36
CA VAL A 468 20.38 22.84 31.18
C VAL A 468 20.15 21.64 32.12
N ILE A 469 20.13 20.46 31.56
CA ILE A 469 19.86 19.20 32.24
C ILE A 469 20.88 18.15 31.84
N PRO A 470 21.79 17.74 32.71
CA PRO A 470 22.70 16.61 32.47
C PRO A 470 21.97 15.28 32.64
N GLN A 471 22.43 14.27 31.93
CA GLN A 471 21.96 12.90 32.02
C GLN A 471 23.13 11.93 32.06
N VAL A 472 23.00 10.89 32.85
CA VAL A 472 23.86 9.70 32.81
C VAL A 472 22.98 8.50 32.60
N LYS A 473 23.38 7.63 31.69
CA LYS A 473 22.72 6.36 31.42
C LYS A 473 23.75 5.23 31.42
N ILE A 474 23.40 4.16 32.07
CA ILE A 474 24.19 2.92 32.14
C ILE A 474 23.25 1.81 31.64
N ASP A 475 23.63 1.11 30.60
CA ASP A 475 22.83 0.04 30.00
C ASP A 475 23.68 -1.23 29.94
N LEU A 476 23.26 -2.24 30.65
CA LEU A 476 23.93 -3.54 30.73
C LEU A 476 23.04 -4.60 30.10
N GLN A 477 23.57 -5.33 29.14
CA GLN A 477 22.90 -6.42 28.49
C GLN A 477 23.86 -7.61 28.30
N THR A 478 23.36 -8.82 28.49
CA THR A 478 24.08 -10.05 28.18
C THR A 478 23.18 -11.02 27.45
N VAL A 479 23.79 -11.98 26.77
CA VAL A 479 23.09 -13.10 26.14
C VAL A 479 23.66 -14.37 26.79
N LEU A 480 22.80 -15.08 27.48
CA LEU A 480 23.10 -16.35 28.11
C LEU A 480 22.51 -17.47 27.24
N GLU A 481 23.33 -18.41 26.81
CA GLU A 481 22.88 -19.60 26.10
C GLU A 481 22.78 -20.76 27.09
N ALA A 482 21.73 -21.56 26.96
CA ALA A 482 21.55 -22.72 27.80
C ALA A 482 22.41 -23.89 27.26
N ASP A 483 23.30 -24.45 28.10
CA ASP A 483 24.12 -25.61 27.74
C ASP A 483 23.28 -26.87 27.48
N LYS A 484 22.10 -26.98 28.10
CA LYS A 484 21.15 -28.07 27.93
C LYS A 484 19.83 -27.57 27.36
N GLN A 485 19.33 -28.29 26.39
CA GLN A 485 18.02 -28.00 25.83
C GLN A 485 16.93 -28.23 26.89
N LEU A 486 16.15 -27.16 27.20
CA LEU A 486 14.95 -27.28 28.01
C LEU A 486 13.87 -28.08 27.28
N PHE A 487 13.76 -27.84 25.97
CA PHE A 487 12.89 -28.59 25.06
C PHE A 487 13.72 -29.20 23.94
N LYS A 488 13.57 -30.49 23.71
CA LYS A 488 14.31 -31.23 22.67
C LYS A 488 14.11 -30.61 21.30
N GLY A 489 15.20 -30.30 20.60
CA GLY A 489 15.18 -29.68 19.27
C GLY A 489 15.17 -28.16 19.25
N PHE A 490 15.33 -27.50 20.42
CA PHE A 490 15.39 -26.05 20.53
C PHE A 490 16.54 -25.58 21.42
N ASN A 491 17.31 -24.65 20.92
CA ASN A 491 18.31 -23.92 21.68
C ASN A 491 17.66 -22.68 22.32
N GLN A 492 17.98 -22.43 23.57
CA GLN A 492 17.42 -21.32 24.33
C GLN A 492 18.48 -20.28 24.64
N THR A 493 18.10 -18.99 24.45
CA THR A 493 18.84 -17.86 25.03
C THR A 493 17.99 -17.18 26.09
N PHE A 494 18.68 -16.56 27.06
CA PHE A 494 18.10 -15.61 27.98
C PHE A 494 18.90 -14.31 27.92
N GLU A 495 18.24 -13.20 27.66
CA GLU A 495 18.82 -11.89 27.37
C GLU A 495 18.38 -10.89 28.47
N PRO A 496 18.96 -10.95 29.66
CA PRO A 496 18.69 -9.96 30.70
C PRO A 496 19.28 -8.60 30.32
N ARG A 497 18.52 -7.56 30.62
CA ARG A 497 18.90 -6.17 30.38
C ARG A 497 18.54 -5.33 31.60
N VAL A 498 19.49 -4.53 32.06
CA VAL A 498 19.31 -3.59 33.15
C VAL A 498 19.81 -2.24 32.69
N GLN A 499 18.98 -1.22 32.90
CA GLN A 499 19.33 0.14 32.54
C GLN A 499 19.09 1.06 33.74
N TYR A 500 20.08 1.87 34.07
CA TYR A 500 19.94 2.96 35.03
C TYR A 500 20.01 4.29 34.29
N VAL A 501 19.07 5.19 34.61
CA VAL A 501 19.03 6.56 34.06
C VAL A 501 18.92 7.54 35.22
N TYR A 502 19.89 8.47 35.28
CA TYR A 502 19.84 9.60 36.20
C TYR A 502 19.79 10.91 35.41
N ARG A 503 18.82 11.75 35.76
CA ARG A 503 18.61 13.09 35.21
C ARG A 503 17.94 13.94 36.29
N PRO A 504 18.57 15.06 36.71
CA PRO A 504 18.03 15.89 37.82
C PRO A 504 16.75 16.60 37.37
N TYR A 505 15.95 16.97 38.35
CA TYR A 505 14.76 17.77 38.12
C TYR A 505 15.11 19.22 37.76
N LYS A 506 14.40 19.72 36.78
CA LYS A 506 14.34 21.14 36.44
C LYS A 506 12.90 21.49 36.12
N ASP A 507 12.36 22.51 36.81
CA ASP A 507 10.98 22.96 36.54
C ASP A 507 10.82 23.45 35.10
N GLN A 508 9.73 23.06 34.46
CA GLN A 508 9.39 23.33 33.08
C GLN A 508 7.95 23.82 32.95
N SER A 509 7.35 24.29 34.05
CA SER A 509 5.98 24.82 34.09
C SER A 509 5.83 26.10 33.25
N ASN A 510 6.91 26.88 33.13
CA ASN A 510 6.97 28.14 32.38
C ASN A 510 7.27 27.99 30.90
N ILE A 511 7.33 26.75 30.36
CA ILE A 511 7.54 26.48 28.92
C ILE A 511 6.21 26.07 28.30
N GLY A 512 5.75 26.84 27.30
CA GLY A 512 4.54 26.56 26.55
C GLY A 512 3.26 26.78 27.36
N SER A 513 2.11 26.56 26.75
CA SER A 513 0.81 26.78 27.39
C SER A 513 0.28 25.54 28.08
N SER A 514 -0.31 25.73 29.25
CA SER A 514 -1.13 24.75 29.96
C SER A 514 -2.63 25.05 29.84
N LEU A 515 -3.07 25.67 28.74
CA LEU A 515 -4.49 26.05 28.51
C LEU A 515 -5.45 24.89 28.67
N ASN A 516 -5.00 23.72 28.34
CA ASN A 516 -5.75 22.49 28.57
C ASN A 516 -4.81 21.50 29.27
N ARG A 517 -5.02 21.23 30.56
CA ARG A 517 -4.25 20.25 31.30
C ARG A 517 -4.27 18.86 30.66
N SER A 518 -5.22 18.65 29.73
CA SER A 518 -5.43 17.36 29.10
C SER A 518 -4.62 17.12 27.83
N VAL A 519 -4.16 18.12 27.06
CA VAL A 519 -3.63 17.86 25.71
C VAL A 519 -2.28 18.49 25.39
N SER A 520 -1.86 19.58 26.02
CA SER A 520 -0.65 20.29 25.61
C SER A 520 0.50 20.16 26.59
N PHE A 521 1.51 19.40 26.21
CA PHE A 521 2.77 19.27 26.94
C PHE A 521 3.89 20.14 26.34
N GLY A 522 3.64 21.43 26.15
CA GLY A 522 4.57 22.32 25.49
C GLY A 522 4.23 22.51 24.01
N TYR A 523 5.23 22.66 23.17
CA TYR A 523 5.09 22.91 21.74
C TYR A 523 5.10 21.63 20.90
N ASP A 524 5.92 20.60 21.27
CA ASP A 524 6.14 19.40 20.48
C ASP A 524 6.16 18.08 21.29
N SER A 525 5.89 18.15 22.57
CA SER A 525 6.01 16.97 23.45
C SER A 525 4.70 16.27 23.66
N THR A 526 4.67 14.97 23.42
CA THR A 526 3.57 14.04 23.71
C THR A 526 4.07 12.92 24.59
N LEU A 527 3.24 12.44 25.51
CA LEU A 527 3.57 11.26 26.31
C LEU A 527 3.62 10.04 25.40
N LEU A 528 4.74 9.32 25.43
CA LEU A 528 4.94 8.11 24.63
C LEU A 528 4.23 6.93 25.30
N GLN A 529 3.63 6.07 24.48
CA GLN A 529 3.10 4.79 24.96
C GLN A 529 4.26 3.97 25.50
N GLN A 530 4.05 3.37 26.68
CA GLN A 530 5.02 2.51 27.33
C GLN A 530 4.72 1.05 26.97
N ASP A 531 5.74 0.36 26.45
CA ASP A 531 5.78 -1.09 26.22
C ASP A 531 7.13 -1.63 26.67
N PHE A 532 7.38 -2.93 26.49
CA PHE A 532 8.64 -3.54 26.92
C PHE A 532 9.87 -2.85 26.32
N TYR A 533 9.87 -2.55 25.03
CA TYR A 533 11.01 -1.95 24.35
C TYR A 533 11.19 -0.48 24.70
N SER A 534 10.09 0.25 24.82
CA SER A 534 10.11 1.67 25.18
C SER A 534 10.54 1.95 26.63
N PHE A 535 10.46 0.95 27.52
CA PHE A 535 10.98 1.07 28.90
C PHE A 535 12.47 1.37 28.96
N PHE A 536 13.23 0.92 27.94
CA PHE A 536 14.65 1.19 27.82
C PHE A 536 14.98 2.50 27.08
N ASN A 537 13.97 3.26 26.66
CA ASN A 537 14.17 4.62 26.17
C ASN A 537 14.52 5.54 27.34
N ASP A 538 15.38 6.51 27.06
CA ASP A 538 15.80 7.46 28.09
C ASP A 538 14.73 8.53 28.38
N ARG A 539 13.78 8.77 27.46
CA ARG A 539 12.71 9.76 27.62
C ARG A 539 11.32 9.13 27.58
N SER A 540 10.40 9.70 28.36
CA SER A 540 8.98 9.32 28.40
C SER A 540 8.11 10.19 27.49
N PHE A 541 8.67 11.25 26.92
CA PHE A 541 7.98 12.18 26.00
C PHE A 541 8.72 12.25 24.68
N SER A 542 7.96 12.43 23.61
CA SER A 542 8.50 12.86 22.32
C SER A 542 8.96 14.32 22.38
N GLY A 543 9.57 14.81 21.32
CA GLY A 543 10.01 16.20 21.23
C GLY A 543 11.09 16.57 22.26
N LEU A 544 11.25 17.86 22.52
CA LEU A 544 12.29 18.40 23.39
C LEU A 544 11.77 19.30 24.51
N ASP A 545 10.47 19.63 24.53
CA ASP A 545 9.96 20.57 25.52
C ASP A 545 9.82 19.98 26.90
N ARG A 546 9.46 18.70 26.98
CA ARG A 546 9.28 18.01 28.25
C ARG A 546 10.34 16.94 28.44
N ILE A 547 11.33 17.26 29.26
CA ILE A 547 12.40 16.36 29.66
C ILE A 547 12.27 16.10 31.17
N GLY A 548 11.45 15.10 31.50
CA GLY A 548 11.20 14.76 32.91
C GLY A 548 12.45 14.30 33.66
N SER A 549 12.55 14.59 34.98
CA SER A 549 13.60 14.04 35.79
C SER A 549 13.58 12.51 35.76
N ALA A 550 14.70 11.88 35.90
CA ALA A 550 14.84 10.45 36.01
C ALA A 550 15.84 10.08 37.08
N ASN A 551 15.44 9.17 37.95
CA ASN A 551 16.28 8.40 38.83
C ASN A 551 15.60 7.04 38.89
N ARG A 552 15.91 6.23 37.89
CA ARG A 552 15.16 5.00 37.68
C ARG A 552 16.06 3.86 37.23
N LEU A 553 15.66 2.68 37.67
CA LEU A 553 16.22 1.41 37.19
C LEU A 553 15.16 0.70 36.33
N THR A 554 15.50 0.33 35.13
CA THR A 554 14.69 -0.51 34.29
C THR A 554 15.31 -1.90 34.29
N ALA A 555 14.54 -2.92 34.63
CA ALA A 555 14.97 -4.30 34.57
C ALA A 555 14.01 -5.09 33.68
N GLY A 556 14.56 -5.91 32.86
CA GLY A 556 13.79 -6.78 31.98
C GLY A 556 14.65 -7.86 31.33
N GLY A 557 14.01 -8.76 30.62
CA GLY A 557 14.72 -9.80 29.92
C GLY A 557 13.84 -10.43 28.86
N THR A 558 14.49 -10.99 27.85
CA THR A 558 13.85 -11.74 26.79
C THR A 558 14.42 -13.16 26.78
N THR A 559 13.57 -14.17 26.79
CA THR A 559 13.98 -15.54 26.47
C THR A 559 13.56 -15.87 25.06
N ARG A 560 14.46 -16.52 24.31
CA ARG A 560 14.20 -16.93 22.92
C ARG A 560 14.52 -18.41 22.75
N PHE A 561 13.74 -19.04 21.90
CA PHE A 561 13.95 -20.43 21.48
C PHE A 561 14.13 -20.49 19.99
N TYR A 562 15.24 -21.10 19.58
CA TYR A 562 15.63 -21.28 18.19
C TYR A 562 15.56 -22.76 17.83
N SER A 563 15.00 -23.06 16.67
CA SER A 563 14.97 -24.44 16.15
C SER A 563 16.37 -24.91 15.76
N ASP A 564 16.82 -26.06 16.27
CA ASP A 564 18.12 -26.69 15.90
C ASP A 564 18.22 -26.96 14.40
N LYS A 565 17.08 -27.27 13.75
CA LYS A 565 17.07 -27.66 12.34
C LYS A 565 17.23 -26.49 11.39
N THR A 566 16.71 -25.34 11.75
CA THR A 566 16.60 -24.17 10.85
C THR A 566 17.34 -22.95 11.36
N GLY A 567 17.76 -22.90 12.63
CA GLY A 567 18.28 -21.71 13.28
C GLY A 567 17.24 -20.58 13.49
N ALA A 568 16.01 -20.80 13.05
CA ALA A 568 14.98 -19.77 13.12
C ALA A 568 14.40 -19.64 14.53
N GLU A 569 14.10 -18.40 14.95
CA GLU A 569 13.39 -18.13 16.19
C GLU A 569 11.94 -18.63 16.09
N VAL A 570 11.54 -19.44 17.08
CA VAL A 570 10.21 -20.06 17.16
C VAL A 570 9.37 -19.41 18.25
N PHE A 571 9.98 -19.05 19.37
CA PHE A 571 9.30 -18.45 20.49
C PHE A 571 10.17 -17.39 21.12
N ASN A 572 9.56 -16.28 21.53
CA ASN A 572 10.16 -15.34 22.46
C ASN A 572 9.15 -14.90 23.51
N PHE A 573 9.66 -14.57 24.66
CA PHE A 573 8.90 -13.95 25.75
C PHE A 573 9.77 -12.89 26.41
N SER A 574 9.23 -11.69 26.47
CA SER A 574 9.86 -10.51 27.08
C SER A 574 9.03 -10.03 28.26
N ALA A 575 9.68 -9.67 29.36
CA ALA A 575 9.05 -9.10 30.52
C ALA A 575 9.94 -8.01 31.11
N GLY A 576 9.35 -6.90 31.57
CA GLY A 576 10.11 -5.82 32.18
C GLY A 576 9.25 -4.85 32.95
N GLN A 577 9.94 -4.07 33.81
CA GLN A 577 9.35 -3.03 34.62
C GLN A 577 10.39 -1.94 34.92
N MET A 578 9.94 -0.69 35.08
CA MET A 578 10.75 0.42 35.59
C MET A 578 10.48 0.63 37.06
N TYR A 579 11.54 0.80 37.84
CA TYR A 579 11.52 1.17 39.27
C TYR A 579 12.01 2.59 39.42
N TYR A 580 11.17 3.45 40.02
CA TYR A 580 11.49 4.84 40.26
C TYR A 580 12.12 4.97 41.68
N LEU A 581 13.41 5.25 41.70
CA LEU A 581 14.12 5.55 42.98
C LEU A 581 13.71 6.92 43.52
N SER A 582 13.30 7.84 42.61
CA SER A 582 12.56 9.05 42.94
C SER A 582 11.50 9.33 41.88
N PRO A 583 10.37 9.98 42.20
CA PRO A 583 9.33 10.31 41.22
C PRO A 583 9.89 11.10 40.04
N SER A 584 9.53 10.72 38.84
CA SER A 584 9.84 11.51 37.65
C SER A 584 8.92 12.73 37.60
N LYS A 585 9.50 13.92 37.51
CA LYS A 585 8.81 15.21 37.53
C LYS A 585 9.15 16.03 36.28
N ILE A 586 8.18 16.79 35.82
CA ILE A 586 8.33 17.87 34.81
C ILE A 586 8.04 19.21 35.51
N SER A 587 7.03 19.22 36.38
CA SER A 587 6.63 20.29 37.27
C SER A 587 6.14 19.66 38.55
N ASP A 588 5.90 20.47 39.61
CA ASP A 588 5.40 19.95 40.86
C ASP A 588 3.99 19.34 40.71
N ASP A 589 3.18 19.86 39.82
CA ASP A 589 1.84 19.32 39.50
C ASP A 589 1.88 18.08 38.59
N PHE A 590 2.98 17.84 37.89
CA PHE A 590 3.14 16.73 36.96
C PHE A 590 4.28 15.82 37.39
N ARG A 591 3.94 14.77 38.06
CA ARG A 591 4.88 13.74 38.51
C ARG A 591 4.30 12.35 38.38
N THR A 592 5.16 11.36 38.24
CA THR A 592 4.73 9.96 38.29
C THR A 592 4.26 9.63 39.74
N THR A 593 3.13 8.94 39.79
CA THR A 593 2.61 8.40 41.04
C THR A 593 3.00 6.93 41.13
N GLY A 594 3.54 6.51 42.29
CA GLY A 594 3.99 5.13 42.48
C GLY A 594 5.50 4.95 42.34
N ARG A 595 6.00 3.80 42.81
CA ARG A 595 7.41 3.42 42.78
C ARG A 595 7.83 2.60 41.59
N SER A 596 6.87 2.16 40.80
CA SER A 596 7.14 1.37 39.57
C SER A 596 6.16 1.70 38.43
N SER A 597 6.55 1.40 37.20
CA SER A 597 5.65 1.38 36.08
C SER A 597 4.73 0.16 36.13
N SER A 598 3.78 0.09 35.21
CA SER A 598 3.11 -1.16 34.86
C SER A 598 4.13 -2.24 34.45
N TRP A 599 3.83 -3.52 34.70
CA TRP A 599 4.52 -4.61 34.02
C TRP A 599 4.19 -4.58 32.53
N ALA A 600 5.18 -4.74 31.67
CA ALA A 600 5.00 -4.97 30.26
C ALA A 600 5.51 -6.35 29.89
N LEU A 601 4.62 -7.13 29.29
CA LEU A 601 4.89 -8.49 28.80
C LEU A 601 4.63 -8.51 27.31
N GLU A 602 5.50 -9.18 26.56
CA GLU A 602 5.35 -9.36 25.13
C GLU A 602 5.85 -10.74 24.71
N SER A 603 5.16 -11.38 23.80
CA SER A 603 5.53 -12.71 23.32
C SER A 603 5.11 -12.93 21.88
N ASN A 604 5.98 -13.60 21.15
CA ASN A 604 5.70 -14.13 19.80
C ASN A 604 5.95 -15.63 19.81
N TRP A 605 5.06 -16.39 19.22
CA TRP A 605 5.16 -17.83 19.18
C TRP A 605 4.75 -18.40 17.81
N LYS A 606 5.73 -18.90 17.07
CA LYS A 606 5.56 -19.65 15.82
C LYS A 606 5.54 -21.15 16.14
N PHE A 607 4.46 -21.63 16.74
CA PHE A 607 4.37 -23.03 17.19
C PHE A 607 4.24 -24.04 16.03
N HIS A 608 3.99 -23.57 14.83
CA HIS A 608 4.03 -24.34 13.59
C HIS A 608 4.38 -23.42 12.42
N ARG A 609 4.91 -23.94 11.32
CA ARG A 609 5.26 -23.18 10.10
C ARG A 609 4.12 -22.29 9.56
N LYS A 610 2.87 -22.66 9.85
CA LYS A 610 1.65 -22.00 9.36
C LYS A 610 0.94 -21.17 10.43
N TRP A 611 1.37 -21.27 11.69
CA TRP A 611 0.72 -20.64 12.82
C TRP A 611 1.66 -19.68 13.52
N ASN A 612 1.17 -18.48 13.76
CA ASN A 612 1.85 -17.46 14.54
C ASN A 612 0.89 -16.88 15.57
N TRP A 613 1.33 -16.77 16.79
CA TRP A 613 0.62 -16.06 17.86
C TRP A 613 1.49 -14.91 18.35
N HIS A 614 0.87 -13.75 18.54
CA HIS A 614 1.48 -12.59 19.17
C HIS A 614 0.61 -12.12 20.32
N GLY A 615 1.22 -11.73 21.42
CA GLY A 615 0.53 -11.18 22.58
C GLY A 615 1.36 -10.11 23.26
N ALA A 616 0.71 -8.98 23.61
CA ALA A 616 1.26 -7.93 24.44
C ALA A 616 0.28 -7.65 25.58
N TYR A 617 0.80 -7.48 26.79
CA TYR A 617 0.01 -7.31 27.99
C TYR A 617 0.67 -6.32 28.94
N GLN A 618 -0.11 -5.42 29.50
CA GLN A 618 0.34 -4.47 30.50
C GLN A 618 -0.56 -4.51 31.75
N TYR A 619 0.06 -4.64 32.90
CA TYR A 619 -0.61 -4.70 34.19
C TYR A 619 -0.13 -3.58 35.13
N ASP A 620 -1.06 -2.70 35.48
CA ASP A 620 -0.79 -1.62 36.43
C ASP A 620 -0.90 -2.14 37.87
N THR A 621 0.23 -2.30 38.55
CA THR A 621 0.29 -2.79 39.93
C THR A 621 -0.28 -1.82 40.94
N ARG A 622 -0.35 -0.53 40.63
CA ARG A 622 -0.90 0.51 41.49
C ARG A 622 -2.43 0.48 41.50
N LEU A 623 -3.03 0.33 40.30
CA LEU A 623 -4.48 0.27 40.11
C LEU A 623 -5.00 -1.17 40.23
N ASN A 624 -4.10 -2.14 40.34
CA ASN A 624 -4.41 -3.58 40.35
C ASN A 624 -5.31 -4.03 39.23
N GLN A 625 -5.01 -3.55 38.01
CA GLN A 625 -5.82 -3.83 36.84
C GLN A 625 -4.99 -3.94 35.56
N THR A 626 -5.55 -4.59 34.55
CA THR A 626 -5.01 -4.59 33.18
C THR A 626 -5.15 -3.21 32.58
N SER A 627 -4.06 -2.64 32.07
CA SER A 627 -4.05 -1.35 31.36
C SER A 627 -4.28 -1.55 29.88
N LEU A 628 -3.51 -2.46 29.29
CA LEU A 628 -3.58 -2.81 27.86
C LEU A 628 -3.44 -4.33 27.71
N ALA A 629 -4.17 -4.88 26.77
CA ALA A 629 -3.95 -6.23 26.26
C ALA A 629 -4.25 -6.26 24.77
N ASN A 630 -3.38 -6.92 24.03
CA ASN A 630 -3.55 -7.08 22.61
C ASN A 630 -3.02 -8.48 22.23
N THR A 631 -3.79 -9.26 21.51
CA THR A 631 -3.36 -10.57 21.05
C THR A 631 -3.89 -10.84 19.67
N SER A 632 -3.08 -11.53 18.87
CA SER A 632 -3.44 -11.99 17.54
C SER A 632 -3.00 -13.44 17.34
N LEU A 633 -3.86 -14.23 16.75
CA LEU A 633 -3.59 -15.59 16.30
C LEU A 633 -3.76 -15.63 14.79
N GLN A 634 -2.69 -15.99 14.09
CA GLN A 634 -2.66 -16.04 12.64
C GLN A 634 -2.40 -17.48 12.16
N TYR A 635 -3.22 -17.92 11.23
CA TYR A 635 -3.03 -19.14 10.46
C TYR A 635 -2.81 -18.81 9.00
N LYS A 636 -1.61 -19.08 8.48
CA LYS A 636 -1.19 -18.77 7.09
C LYS A 636 -0.61 -20.02 6.44
N PRO A 637 -1.44 -20.92 5.90
CA PRO A 637 -0.97 -22.16 5.26
C PRO A 637 -0.25 -21.94 3.93
N SER A 638 -0.56 -20.84 3.21
CA SER A 638 0.10 -20.42 1.97
C SER A 638 0.09 -18.88 1.88
N GLN A 639 0.68 -18.32 0.82
CA GLN A 639 0.69 -16.87 0.59
C GLN A 639 -0.72 -16.30 0.31
N ASP A 640 -1.65 -17.14 -0.15
CA ASP A 640 -2.99 -16.76 -0.59
C ASP A 640 -4.10 -17.25 0.35
N LYS A 641 -3.71 -17.76 1.54
CA LYS A 641 -4.65 -18.25 2.56
C LYS A 641 -4.24 -17.74 3.94
N LEU A 642 -5.14 -17.00 4.57
CA LEU A 642 -4.91 -16.37 5.87
C LEU A 642 -6.19 -16.40 6.71
N VAL A 643 -6.06 -16.79 7.95
CA VAL A 643 -7.07 -16.55 9.00
C VAL A 643 -6.38 -15.86 10.16
N GLN A 644 -6.91 -14.74 10.61
CA GLN A 644 -6.39 -13.98 11.74
C GLN A 644 -7.50 -13.64 12.71
N LEU A 645 -7.28 -13.93 13.98
CA LEU A 645 -8.14 -13.55 15.09
C LEU A 645 -7.42 -12.52 15.94
N ASN A 646 -8.10 -11.45 16.33
CA ASN A 646 -7.54 -10.35 17.10
C ASN A 646 -8.41 -10.06 18.30
N TYR A 647 -7.77 -9.73 19.42
CA TYR A 647 -8.42 -9.14 20.59
C TYR A 647 -7.62 -7.93 21.05
N ARG A 648 -8.31 -6.85 21.36
CA ARG A 648 -7.73 -5.61 21.87
C ARG A 648 -8.51 -5.14 23.09
N PHE A 649 -7.77 -4.80 24.14
CA PHE A 649 -8.28 -4.21 25.36
C PHE A 649 -7.48 -2.96 25.71
N ALA A 650 -8.17 -1.89 26.09
CA ALA A 650 -7.56 -0.72 26.75
C ALA A 650 -8.49 -0.24 27.85
N SER A 651 -7.98 -0.13 29.07
CA SER A 651 -8.78 0.36 30.20
C SER A 651 -9.07 1.86 30.05
N LYS A 652 -10.25 2.29 30.46
CA LYS A 652 -10.64 3.70 30.49
C LYS A 652 -9.63 4.57 31.27
N ASP A 653 -9.13 4.03 32.39
CA ASP A 653 -8.18 4.76 33.22
C ASP A 653 -6.84 4.98 32.50
N TYR A 654 -6.36 3.98 31.79
CA TYR A 654 -5.16 4.12 30.94
C TYR A 654 -5.37 5.16 29.85
N ILE A 655 -6.51 5.12 29.14
CA ILE A 655 -6.84 6.06 28.05
C ILE A 655 -6.94 7.48 28.62
N ASN A 656 -7.70 7.67 29.70
CA ASN A 656 -7.91 8.98 30.31
C ASN A 656 -6.62 9.56 30.88
N GLN A 657 -5.73 8.74 31.47
CA GLN A 657 -4.42 9.19 31.93
C GLN A 657 -3.53 9.66 30.78
N ASN A 658 -3.49 8.93 29.67
CA ASN A 658 -2.65 9.28 28.52
C ASN A 658 -3.18 10.49 27.76
N LEU A 659 -4.50 10.58 27.58
CA LEU A 659 -5.15 11.73 26.95
C LEU A 659 -5.40 12.88 27.94
N ARG A 660 -5.20 12.65 29.25
CA ARG A 660 -5.57 13.58 30.32
C ARG A 660 -6.99 14.13 30.17
N SER A 661 -7.89 13.26 29.77
CA SER A 661 -9.29 13.53 29.54
C SER A 661 -10.11 12.58 30.39
N ASN A 662 -11.25 13.01 30.84
CA ASN A 662 -12.26 12.14 31.45
C ASN A 662 -13.38 11.78 30.44
N ALA A 663 -13.08 11.94 29.15
CA ALA A 663 -14.05 11.73 28.08
C ALA A 663 -14.44 10.26 27.88
N TYR A 664 -13.56 9.32 28.26
CA TYR A 664 -13.84 7.89 28.11
C TYR A 664 -14.52 7.34 29.36
N GLY A 665 -15.81 7.04 29.26
CA GLY A 665 -16.62 6.49 30.35
C GLY A 665 -16.46 4.99 30.57
N GLN A 666 -15.90 4.25 29.58
CA GLN A 666 -15.80 2.79 29.59
C GLN A 666 -14.53 2.30 28.87
N ASP A 667 -14.17 1.04 29.16
CA ASP A 667 -13.04 0.37 28.52
C ASP A 667 -13.30 0.13 27.04
N ILE A 668 -12.23 0.08 26.24
CA ILE A 668 -12.27 -0.43 24.86
C ILE A 668 -12.04 -1.93 24.90
N LYS A 669 -12.98 -2.71 24.34
CA LYS A 669 -12.92 -4.18 24.27
C LYS A 669 -13.35 -4.60 22.87
N GLN A 670 -12.40 -4.94 22.01
CA GLN A 670 -12.70 -5.29 20.61
C GLN A 670 -12.20 -6.68 20.27
N VAL A 671 -13.03 -7.43 19.56
CA VAL A 671 -12.64 -8.68 18.90
C VAL A 671 -12.71 -8.47 17.40
N GLY A 672 -11.79 -9.08 16.68
CA GLY A 672 -11.74 -9.03 15.23
C GLY A 672 -11.40 -10.39 14.63
N ALA A 673 -11.96 -10.66 13.47
CA ALA A 673 -11.61 -11.79 12.64
C ALA A 673 -11.38 -11.33 11.21
N VAL A 674 -10.30 -11.79 10.60
CA VAL A 674 -9.99 -11.56 9.18
C VAL A 674 -9.72 -12.91 8.53
N VAL A 675 -10.35 -13.16 7.41
CA VAL A 675 -10.17 -14.37 6.62
C VAL A 675 -9.93 -13.95 5.18
N GLY A 676 -8.78 -14.33 4.64
CA GLY A 676 -8.48 -14.23 3.20
C GLY A 676 -8.20 -15.66 2.70
N TRP A 677 -8.97 -16.13 1.73
CA TRP A 677 -8.87 -17.51 1.31
C TRP A 677 -9.12 -17.69 -0.18
N GLU A 678 -8.21 -18.35 -0.81
CA GLU A 678 -8.37 -18.86 -2.16
C GLU A 678 -9.00 -20.24 -2.10
N LEU A 679 -10.28 -20.33 -2.53
CA LEU A 679 -11.03 -21.58 -2.56
C LEU A 679 -10.62 -22.45 -3.74
N THR A 680 -10.48 -21.82 -4.90
CA THR A 680 -10.01 -22.41 -6.15
C THR A 680 -9.17 -21.37 -6.87
N ASP A 681 -8.43 -21.77 -7.90
CA ASP A 681 -7.63 -20.85 -8.73
C ASP A 681 -8.48 -19.71 -9.33
N ARG A 682 -9.81 -19.91 -9.39
CA ARG A 682 -10.76 -18.91 -9.92
C ARG A 682 -11.46 -18.11 -8.85
N ILE A 683 -11.65 -18.65 -7.65
CA ILE A 683 -12.46 -18.04 -6.59
C ILE A 683 -11.62 -17.76 -5.37
N ALA A 684 -11.53 -16.50 -5.03
CA ALA A 684 -10.91 -16.02 -3.80
C ALA A 684 -11.90 -15.14 -3.04
N PHE A 685 -11.90 -15.22 -1.72
CA PHE A 685 -12.70 -14.32 -0.89
C PHE A 685 -11.89 -13.74 0.25
N MET A 686 -12.36 -12.62 0.74
CA MET A 686 -11.87 -11.98 1.94
C MET A 686 -13.05 -11.51 2.77
N ALA A 687 -12.98 -11.76 4.09
CA ALA A 687 -13.96 -11.28 5.05
C ALA A 687 -13.22 -10.68 6.25
N SER A 688 -13.73 -9.58 6.77
CA SER A 688 -13.30 -9.03 8.05
C SER A 688 -14.52 -8.62 8.88
N HIS A 689 -14.43 -8.85 10.18
CA HIS A 689 -15.44 -8.44 11.13
C HIS A 689 -14.78 -7.99 12.43
N TYR A 690 -15.09 -6.76 12.84
CA TYR A 690 -14.64 -6.17 14.11
C TYR A 690 -15.86 -5.81 14.94
N HIS A 691 -15.89 -6.28 16.16
CA HIS A 691 -16.98 -6.07 17.11
C HIS A 691 -16.47 -5.44 18.39
N ASP A 692 -17.07 -4.34 18.82
CA ASP A 692 -16.84 -3.77 20.13
C ASP A 692 -17.76 -4.44 21.16
N ILE A 693 -17.17 -5.17 22.11
CA ILE A 693 -17.89 -5.94 23.12
C ILE A 693 -18.52 -5.00 24.17
N ALA A 694 -17.84 -3.89 24.49
CA ALA A 694 -18.32 -2.93 25.47
C ALA A 694 -19.54 -2.18 24.95
N LEU A 695 -19.48 -1.73 23.71
CA LEU A 695 -20.59 -1.08 23.01
C LEU A 695 -21.65 -2.07 22.49
N LYS A 696 -21.34 -3.37 22.45
CA LYS A 696 -22.18 -4.44 21.85
C LYS A 696 -22.57 -4.15 20.40
N LYS A 697 -21.68 -3.56 19.62
CA LYS A 697 -21.90 -3.14 18.25
C LYS A 697 -20.79 -3.58 17.31
N PRO A 698 -21.10 -3.98 16.07
CA PRO A 698 -20.07 -4.14 15.04
C PRO A 698 -19.49 -2.78 14.70
N VAL A 699 -18.16 -2.69 14.62
CA VAL A 699 -17.43 -1.50 14.19
C VAL A 699 -17.30 -1.49 12.68
N GLU A 700 -16.90 -2.64 12.13
CA GLU A 700 -16.72 -2.82 10.70
C GLU A 700 -16.96 -4.28 10.32
N SER A 701 -17.64 -4.48 9.21
CA SER A 701 -17.82 -5.78 8.58
C SER A 701 -17.65 -5.63 7.08
N GLN A 702 -16.76 -6.41 6.50
CA GLN A 702 -16.52 -6.41 5.06
C GLN A 702 -16.53 -7.85 4.55
N PHE A 703 -17.02 -8.01 3.35
CA PHE A 703 -16.90 -9.24 2.57
C PHE A 703 -16.59 -8.87 1.13
N SER A 704 -15.62 -9.52 0.55
CA SER A 704 -15.23 -9.34 -0.85
C SER A 704 -14.97 -10.71 -1.46
N MET A 705 -15.49 -10.92 -2.65
CA MET A 705 -15.28 -12.13 -3.44
C MET A 705 -14.74 -11.74 -4.80
N ASN A 706 -13.67 -12.38 -5.21
CA ASN A 706 -13.06 -12.23 -6.51
C ASN A 706 -13.23 -13.50 -7.32
N TYR A 707 -13.80 -13.37 -8.51
CA TYR A 707 -13.88 -14.44 -9.49
C TYR A 707 -12.95 -14.16 -10.66
N ASN A 708 -12.05 -15.10 -10.94
CA ASN A 708 -11.01 -14.98 -11.94
C ASN A 708 -11.25 -15.95 -13.08
N THR A 709 -11.20 -15.47 -14.30
CA THR A 709 -11.11 -16.27 -15.51
C THR A 709 -9.83 -15.94 -16.27
N CYS A 710 -9.63 -16.59 -17.40
CA CYS A 710 -8.48 -16.33 -18.26
C CYS A 710 -8.50 -14.93 -18.87
N CYS A 711 -9.66 -14.35 -19.12
CA CYS A 711 -9.79 -13.10 -19.85
C CYS A 711 -10.48 -11.97 -19.10
N TRP A 712 -11.02 -12.22 -17.91
CA TRP A 712 -11.61 -11.20 -17.06
C TRP A 712 -11.60 -11.60 -15.58
N SER A 713 -11.77 -10.64 -14.70
CA SER A 713 -12.09 -10.88 -13.32
C SER A 713 -13.17 -9.93 -12.84
N ALA A 714 -13.97 -10.40 -11.88
CA ALA A 714 -14.97 -9.59 -11.19
C ALA A 714 -14.72 -9.66 -9.69
N ASN A 715 -14.75 -8.50 -9.06
CA ASN A 715 -14.71 -8.35 -7.61
C ASN A 715 -16.03 -7.77 -7.14
N VAL A 716 -16.73 -8.51 -6.30
CA VAL A 716 -17.95 -8.07 -5.63
C VAL A 716 -17.62 -7.85 -4.16
N TYR A 717 -17.97 -6.69 -3.62
CA TYR A 717 -17.74 -6.41 -2.22
C TYR A 717 -18.96 -5.79 -1.53
N VAL A 718 -19.10 -6.13 -0.26
CA VAL A 718 -20.08 -5.56 0.66
C VAL A 718 -19.35 -5.09 1.89
N ALA A 719 -19.61 -3.87 2.31
CA ALA A 719 -19.02 -3.30 3.53
C ALA A 719 -20.12 -2.65 4.37
N ARG A 720 -19.99 -2.79 5.68
CA ARG A 720 -20.76 -2.07 6.68
C ARG A 720 -19.79 -1.46 7.68
N LYS A 721 -19.74 -0.16 7.73
CA LYS A 721 -18.82 0.60 8.58
C LYS A 721 -19.57 1.54 9.49
N LEU A 722 -19.18 1.56 10.77
CA LEU A 722 -19.67 2.56 11.69
C LEU A 722 -19.06 3.91 11.31
N THR A 723 -19.91 4.88 10.98
CA THR A 723 -19.49 6.26 10.76
C THR A 723 -19.44 6.97 12.10
N ALA A 724 -18.35 7.67 12.38
CA ALA A 724 -18.16 8.40 13.61
C ALA A 724 -19.24 9.50 13.75
N THR A 725 -19.93 9.49 14.87
CA THR A 725 -20.63 10.68 15.37
C THR A 725 -19.60 11.75 15.69
N PRO A 726 -19.90 13.04 15.50
CA PRO A 726 -19.02 14.12 15.95
C PRO A 726 -18.63 13.94 17.42
N ILE A 727 -17.35 14.03 17.73
CA ILE A 727 -16.86 14.08 19.11
C ILE A 727 -17.45 15.31 19.76
N GLY A 728 -18.31 15.14 20.77
CA GLY A 728 -19.01 16.22 21.43
C GLY A 728 -20.53 16.05 21.49
N ALA A 729 -21.07 15.06 20.82
CA ALA A 729 -22.49 14.69 21.01
C ALA A 729 -22.65 14.11 22.43
N PRO A 730 -23.48 14.69 23.28
CA PRO A 730 -23.70 14.15 24.61
C PRO A 730 -24.33 12.76 24.50
N ASP A 731 -23.83 11.80 25.26
CA ASP A 731 -24.38 10.50 25.71
C ASP A 731 -25.40 9.72 24.86
N THR A 732 -25.82 10.20 23.74
CA THR A 732 -26.75 9.55 22.85
C THR A 732 -26.02 8.71 21.80
N ILE A 733 -25.45 7.59 22.22
CA ILE A 733 -25.08 6.42 21.39
C ILE A 733 -26.23 6.01 20.42
N LYS A 734 -27.37 6.67 20.48
CA LYS A 734 -28.53 6.42 19.62
C LYS A 734 -28.35 6.77 18.14
N ASP A 735 -27.39 7.62 17.80
CA ASP A 735 -27.21 8.16 16.45
C ASP A 735 -25.95 7.63 15.71
N LEU A 736 -25.46 6.46 16.09
CA LEU A 736 -24.40 5.78 15.35
C LEU A 736 -24.95 5.28 14.02
N TYR A 737 -24.55 5.93 12.94
CA TYR A 737 -24.91 5.57 11.58
C TYR A 737 -23.99 4.48 11.03
N TYR A 738 -24.57 3.53 10.32
CA TYR A 738 -23.83 2.58 9.52
C TYR A 738 -23.89 2.98 8.07
N ASP A 739 -22.75 3.17 7.44
CA ASP A 739 -22.69 3.18 5.98
C ASP A 739 -22.63 1.75 5.47
N ASN A 740 -23.61 1.37 4.64
CA ASN A 740 -23.65 0.07 3.98
C ASN A 740 -23.30 0.30 2.51
N LYS A 741 -22.20 -0.30 2.07
CA LYS A 741 -21.66 -0.15 0.72
C LYS A 741 -21.66 -1.49 0.00
N PHE A 742 -22.13 -1.49 -1.24
CA PHE A 742 -22.04 -2.59 -2.18
C PHE A 742 -21.31 -2.08 -3.43
N GLY A 743 -20.41 -2.87 -3.98
CA GLY A 743 -19.74 -2.50 -5.22
C GLY A 743 -19.34 -3.70 -6.05
N VAL A 744 -19.18 -3.43 -7.35
CA VAL A 744 -18.71 -4.39 -8.33
C VAL A 744 -17.62 -3.74 -9.16
N ASN A 745 -16.48 -4.37 -9.21
CA ASN A 745 -15.35 -3.96 -10.04
C ASN A 745 -15.06 -5.06 -11.05
N PHE A 746 -14.90 -4.68 -12.31
CA PHE A 746 -14.48 -5.58 -13.38
C PHE A 746 -13.06 -5.25 -13.82
N GLU A 747 -12.33 -6.27 -14.23
CA GLU A 747 -11.00 -6.15 -14.80
C GLU A 747 -10.94 -7.03 -16.05
N LEU A 748 -10.60 -6.45 -17.19
CA LEU A 748 -10.29 -7.20 -18.40
C LEU A 748 -8.82 -7.60 -18.38
N ARG A 749 -8.53 -8.80 -18.82
CA ARG A 749 -7.18 -9.35 -18.85
C ARG A 749 -6.72 -9.57 -20.27
N PHE A 750 -5.62 -8.92 -20.60
CA PHE A 750 -4.94 -9.02 -21.89
C PHE A 750 -3.52 -9.54 -21.60
N GLY A 751 -3.31 -10.86 -21.59
CA GLY A 751 -1.99 -11.45 -21.40
C GLY A 751 -1.74 -12.07 -20.00
N THR A 752 -0.48 -12.20 -19.61
CA THR A 752 0.00 -13.13 -18.57
C THR A 752 -0.01 -12.64 -17.11
N ASN A 753 -0.51 -11.45 -16.82
CA ASN A 753 -0.48 -10.88 -15.46
C ASN A 753 -1.65 -11.36 -14.59
N TYR A 754 -1.49 -12.53 -13.99
CA TYR A 754 -2.41 -13.10 -13.02
C TYR A 754 -1.90 -12.85 -11.60
N SER A 755 -2.36 -11.79 -10.93
CA SER A 755 -2.13 -11.66 -9.48
C SER A 755 -3.26 -12.37 -8.72
N SER A 756 -2.95 -13.14 -7.67
CA SER A 756 -3.99 -13.73 -6.85
C SER A 756 -4.85 -12.61 -6.24
N GLY A 757 -6.18 -12.80 -6.31
CA GLY A 757 -7.13 -11.81 -5.80
C GLY A 757 -6.93 -11.50 -4.32
N VAL A 758 -6.57 -12.49 -3.51
CA VAL A 758 -6.28 -12.36 -2.08
C VAL A 758 -5.06 -11.45 -1.86
N ARG A 759 -3.97 -11.65 -2.60
CA ARG A 759 -2.74 -10.85 -2.45
C ARG A 759 -2.98 -9.37 -2.80
N LYS A 760 -3.78 -9.11 -3.85
CA LYS A 760 -4.18 -7.75 -4.24
C LYS A 760 -5.08 -7.10 -3.18
N MET A 761 -6.00 -7.87 -2.57
CA MET A 761 -6.85 -7.41 -1.47
C MET A 761 -6.04 -7.14 -0.19
N LEU A 762 -5.07 -7.99 0.16
CA LEU A 762 -4.19 -7.82 1.31
C LEU A 762 -3.29 -6.57 1.17
N LYS A 763 -2.79 -6.28 -0.04
CA LYS A 763 -2.01 -5.06 -0.31
C LYS A 763 -2.82 -3.77 -0.21
N LYS A 764 -4.13 -3.82 -0.37
CA LYS A 764 -5.02 -2.65 -0.22
C LYS A 764 -5.36 -2.26 1.23
N GLY A 765 -4.63 -2.79 2.22
CA GLY A 765 -4.71 -2.30 3.59
C GLY A 765 -5.86 -2.84 4.43
N LEU A 766 -6.46 -3.97 4.05
CA LEU A 766 -7.50 -4.62 4.87
C LEU A 766 -6.94 -5.32 6.12
N ILE A 767 -5.61 -5.47 6.24
CA ILE A 767 -4.94 -6.02 7.41
C ILE A 767 -3.82 -5.06 7.86
N PRO A 768 -4.11 -4.02 8.64
CA PRO A 768 -3.08 -3.10 9.12
C PRO A 768 -2.06 -3.72 10.07
N TYR A 769 -2.24 -4.98 10.51
CA TYR A 769 -1.43 -5.61 11.56
C TYR A 769 -0.28 -6.47 11.06
N THR A 770 -0.25 -6.93 9.82
CA THR A 770 0.81 -7.83 9.32
C THR A 770 2.08 -7.12 8.89
N GLU A 771 2.02 -5.87 8.50
CA GLU A 771 3.20 -5.09 8.08
C GLU A 771 3.94 -4.42 9.24
N GLN A 772 3.28 -4.17 10.38
CA GLN A 772 3.90 -3.53 11.54
C GLN A 772 4.92 -4.40 12.28
N TYR A 773 4.92 -5.70 12.10
CA TYR A 773 5.76 -6.61 12.88
C TYR A 773 6.89 -7.28 12.08
N GLY A 774 7.18 -6.82 10.86
CA GLY A 774 8.43 -7.12 10.14
C GLY A 774 8.80 -8.61 10.08
N ILE A 775 7.83 -9.51 10.04
CA ILE A 775 8.07 -10.95 9.92
C ILE A 775 8.00 -11.28 8.42
N ASN A 776 9.13 -11.08 7.74
CA ASN A 776 9.39 -11.65 6.41
C ASN A 776 9.75 -13.11 6.52
#